data_cfc307ddafdf42750882ed16dee746c1
#
_entry.id   cfc307ddafdf42750882ed16dee746c1
#
_cell.length_a   1.000
_cell.length_b   1.000
_cell.length_c   1.000
_cell.angle_alpha   90.00
_cell.angle_beta   90.00
_cell.angle_gamma   90.00
#
_symmetry.space_group_name_H-M   'P 1'
#
loop_
_entity.id
_entity.type
_entity.pdbx_description
1 polymer ?
#
loop_
_entity_poly.entity_id
_entity_poly.type
_entity_poly.pdbx_seq_one_letter_code
_entity_poly.pdbx_strand_id
1 'polypeptide(L)'
;MLLDDIHGPEDLKKLDDHELQKLASEIRQFIIEKTSEYGGHLASNLGVVELTIGLYLALDLPEDKIVWDVGHQAYTHKILSGRKDNFDGLRQYHGMSGFPKRAESPFDCFGTGHSSTSISAGLGIAAARDIKGEHYTVVSVIGDGALTGGLAYEGLNNAAQMKKNFIIVLNDNKMSISRNVGGMSKYLNGLRSNRGYNQLKIDVGSTLMRVPGVGPQLVKRVQRAKNSLKQLLIPGMLFEDMGITYLGPIDGHNIREVERTIEEAKKIDHAVLVHVLTTKGKGYAPAEQNPAHYHGVSPFDQKTGKALSPSKESYTSVFSKTLCRLARENKKIVGITAAMPDGTGLSAFAKEFPDRFFDVGIAEQHAVTCAAGMASNGLKPVFAVYSSFLQRAYDQIVHDVCLQKLPVVFCIDRAGLVGSDGETHQGIFDYSYLTHIPHMTVMAPKNADELTAMLEFAMKYPLPISIRYPRGAAYQGLREFAAPIEHGRAELLYQGSDIALVAVGSMVSTAEHIREKAVSYGHQLTLVNARFVKPIDTDMLDRLAENHTTIVTLEENVKQGGFGIQVEAYIHEHHPEVKVVTITLPDKYVEHGDVTKLRAYLGIDSDSIIERLRQEGVIPAGDPANADERNEESSAGAEPADETK
;
A
#
# COMPACT_ATOMS: atom_id res chain seq x y z
N MET A 1 -12.36 28.03 -18.08
CA MET A 1 -13.28 27.40 -17.09
C MET A 1 -13.11 28.15 -15.78
N LEU A 2 -14.09 28.10 -14.87
CA LEU A 2 -13.95 28.76 -13.55
C LEU A 2 -12.71 28.20 -12.79
N LEU A 3 -12.44 26.90 -12.97
CA LEU A 3 -11.27 26.23 -12.40
C LEU A 3 -9.93 26.84 -12.85
N ASP A 4 -9.87 27.50 -13.99
CA ASP A 4 -8.64 28.15 -14.48
C ASP A 4 -8.29 29.42 -13.72
N ASP A 5 -9.27 30.02 -13.05
CA ASP A 5 -9.13 31.23 -12.26
C ASP A 5 -8.84 30.95 -10.77
N ILE A 6 -8.76 29.65 -10.38
CA ILE A 6 -8.48 29.23 -9.01
C ILE A 6 -6.99 28.90 -8.86
N HIS A 7 -6.27 29.77 -8.16
CA HIS A 7 -4.83 29.62 -7.89
C HIS A 7 -4.53 29.37 -6.39
N GLY A 8 -5.53 29.52 -5.53
CA GLY A 8 -5.38 29.28 -4.11
C GLY A 8 -6.68 29.42 -3.31
N PRO A 9 -6.63 29.18 -1.99
CA PRO A 9 -7.82 29.22 -1.12
C PRO A 9 -8.59 30.53 -1.16
N GLU A 10 -7.90 31.64 -1.31
CA GLU A 10 -8.53 32.98 -1.29
C GLU A 10 -9.46 33.26 -2.50
N ASP A 11 -9.24 32.52 -3.59
CA ASP A 11 -10.11 32.65 -4.76
C ASP A 11 -11.47 31.99 -4.52
N LEU A 12 -11.51 30.92 -3.71
CA LEU A 12 -12.76 30.24 -3.33
C LEU A 12 -13.68 31.12 -2.51
N LYS A 13 -13.13 31.96 -1.62
CA LYS A 13 -13.89 32.84 -0.73
C LYS A 13 -14.66 33.95 -1.49
N LYS A 14 -14.32 34.15 -2.78
CA LYS A 14 -14.96 35.15 -3.65
C LYS A 14 -16.18 34.59 -4.39
N LEU A 15 -16.35 33.28 -4.41
CA LEU A 15 -17.37 32.60 -5.22
C LEU A 15 -18.72 32.53 -4.51
N ASP A 16 -19.78 32.68 -5.29
CA ASP A 16 -21.14 32.45 -4.81
C ASP A 16 -21.49 30.92 -4.83
N ASP A 17 -22.69 30.57 -4.32
CA ASP A 17 -23.12 29.19 -4.20
C ASP A 17 -23.26 28.46 -5.56
N HIS A 18 -23.66 29.18 -6.59
CA HIS A 18 -23.78 28.62 -7.94
C HIS A 18 -22.40 28.37 -8.56
N GLU A 19 -21.49 29.33 -8.38
CA GLU A 19 -20.10 29.21 -8.84
C GLU A 19 -19.36 28.08 -8.13
N LEU A 20 -19.54 27.90 -6.82
CA LEU A 20 -18.96 26.77 -6.07
C LEU A 20 -19.45 25.41 -6.57
N GLN A 21 -20.75 25.27 -6.91
CA GLN A 21 -21.27 24.02 -7.49
C GLN A 21 -20.73 23.78 -8.90
N LYS A 22 -20.57 24.82 -9.70
CA LYS A 22 -19.95 24.75 -11.02
C LYS A 22 -18.47 24.33 -10.89
N LEU A 23 -17.73 24.94 -10.00
CA LEU A 23 -16.33 24.60 -9.70
C LEU A 23 -16.20 23.13 -9.29
N ALA A 24 -17.06 22.63 -8.41
CA ALA A 24 -17.07 21.21 -8.02
C ALA A 24 -17.26 20.28 -9.22
N SER A 25 -18.11 20.65 -10.17
CA SER A 25 -18.33 19.89 -11.41
C SER A 25 -17.10 19.91 -12.32
N GLU A 26 -16.46 21.08 -12.47
CA GLU A 26 -15.23 21.24 -13.28
C GLU A 26 -14.05 20.48 -12.67
N ILE A 27 -13.87 20.49 -11.35
CA ILE A 27 -12.86 19.71 -10.65
C ILE A 27 -13.07 18.20 -10.89
N ARG A 28 -14.31 17.69 -10.81
CA ARG A 28 -14.60 16.29 -11.09
C ARG A 28 -14.22 15.89 -12.52
N GLN A 29 -14.62 16.70 -13.48
CA GLN A 29 -14.30 16.45 -14.88
C GLN A 29 -12.78 16.43 -15.11
N PHE A 30 -12.05 17.37 -14.51
CA PHE A 30 -10.60 17.44 -14.57
C PHE A 30 -9.94 16.19 -13.96
N ILE A 31 -10.40 15.74 -12.79
CA ILE A 31 -9.88 14.53 -12.14
C ILE A 31 -10.13 13.29 -13.02
N ILE A 32 -11.33 13.14 -13.63
CA ILE A 32 -11.64 12.04 -14.53
C ILE A 32 -10.71 12.07 -15.74
N GLU A 33 -10.52 13.22 -16.35
CA GLU A 33 -9.63 13.40 -17.49
C GLU A 33 -8.20 12.98 -17.15
N LYS A 34 -7.59 13.58 -16.13
CA LYS A 34 -6.21 13.31 -15.75
C LYS A 34 -5.96 11.88 -15.26
N THR A 35 -6.90 11.28 -14.51
CA THR A 35 -6.77 9.88 -14.10
C THR A 35 -7.04 8.89 -15.23
N SER A 36 -7.83 9.26 -16.24
CA SER A 36 -8.00 8.42 -17.44
C SER A 36 -6.74 8.35 -18.29
N GLU A 37 -5.93 9.41 -18.28
CA GLU A 37 -4.69 9.55 -19.03
C GLU A 37 -3.49 8.93 -18.29
N TYR A 38 -3.32 9.26 -17.01
CA TYR A 38 -2.12 8.88 -16.22
C TYR A 38 -2.35 7.75 -15.22
N GLY A 39 -3.58 7.34 -15.02
CA GLY A 39 -3.97 6.48 -13.91
C GLY A 39 -4.05 7.26 -12.58
N GLY A 40 -4.50 6.60 -11.52
CA GLY A 40 -4.57 7.23 -10.20
C GLY A 40 -5.71 6.73 -9.34
N HIS A 41 -5.98 7.45 -8.23
CA HIS A 41 -7.08 7.14 -7.31
C HIS A 41 -8.32 7.93 -7.74
N LEU A 42 -9.25 7.29 -8.47
CA LEU A 42 -10.39 8.00 -9.06
C LEU A 42 -11.59 8.10 -8.10
N ALA A 43 -12.18 6.96 -7.73
CA ALA A 43 -13.46 6.96 -7.01
C ALA A 43 -13.41 7.68 -5.65
N SER A 44 -12.29 7.59 -4.95
CA SER A 44 -12.10 8.25 -3.65
C SER A 44 -12.06 9.77 -3.77
N ASN A 45 -11.41 10.29 -4.82
CA ASN A 45 -11.33 11.72 -5.08
C ASN A 45 -12.65 12.32 -5.53
N LEU A 46 -13.38 11.64 -6.41
CA LEU A 46 -14.70 12.10 -6.87
C LEU A 46 -15.71 12.23 -5.73
N GLY A 47 -15.56 11.41 -4.68
CA GLY A 47 -16.46 11.42 -3.52
C GLY A 47 -16.26 12.57 -2.55
N VAL A 48 -15.15 13.29 -2.60
CA VAL A 48 -14.80 14.31 -1.57
C VAL A 48 -14.60 15.71 -2.12
N VAL A 49 -15.04 16.00 -3.32
CA VAL A 49 -14.84 17.32 -3.95
C VAL A 49 -15.50 18.41 -3.14
N GLU A 50 -16.81 18.33 -2.88
CA GLU A 50 -17.55 19.33 -2.10
C GLU A 50 -17.10 19.37 -0.64
N LEU A 51 -16.79 18.21 -0.04
CA LEU A 51 -16.20 18.13 1.31
C LEU A 51 -14.90 18.96 1.38
N THR A 52 -14.02 18.81 0.39
CA THR A 52 -12.74 19.54 0.35
C THR A 52 -12.95 21.04 0.15
N ILE A 53 -13.86 21.44 -0.75
CA ILE A 53 -14.21 22.86 -0.94
C ILE A 53 -14.76 23.46 0.36
N GLY A 54 -15.68 22.77 1.05
CA GLY A 54 -16.25 23.24 2.32
C GLY A 54 -15.20 23.38 3.43
N LEU A 55 -14.21 22.48 3.50
CA LEU A 55 -13.07 22.61 4.41
C LEU A 55 -12.22 23.85 4.07
N TYR A 56 -11.96 24.10 2.79
CA TYR A 56 -11.18 25.26 2.34
C TYR A 56 -11.87 26.61 2.60
N LEU A 57 -13.21 26.64 2.59
CA LEU A 57 -13.97 27.84 2.95
C LEU A 57 -13.94 28.12 4.46
N ALA A 58 -13.96 27.06 5.28
CA ALA A 58 -14.00 27.16 6.74
C ALA A 58 -12.62 27.35 7.40
N LEU A 59 -11.53 27.10 6.68
CA LEU A 59 -10.17 27.09 7.22
C LEU A 59 -9.30 28.15 6.55
N ASP A 60 -8.39 28.72 7.32
CA ASP A 60 -7.38 29.66 6.85
C ASP A 60 -6.07 28.93 6.52
N LEU A 61 -6.06 28.27 5.36
CA LEU A 61 -4.91 27.48 4.89
C LEU A 61 -3.83 28.38 4.24
N PRO A 62 -2.54 28.10 4.44
CA PRO A 62 -1.95 26.95 5.12
C PRO A 62 -1.70 27.13 6.63
N GLU A 63 -2.20 28.20 7.26
CA GLU A 63 -2.05 28.42 8.72
C GLU A 63 -2.75 27.32 9.51
N ASP A 64 -4.04 27.11 9.26
CA ASP A 64 -4.78 25.93 9.72
C ASP A 64 -4.21 24.66 9.06
N LYS A 65 -4.35 23.50 9.72
CA LYS A 65 -3.72 22.27 9.28
C LYS A 65 -4.74 21.18 8.96
N ILE A 66 -4.64 20.58 7.76
CA ILE A 66 -5.43 19.40 7.40
C ILE A 66 -4.49 18.19 7.26
N VAL A 67 -4.75 17.12 8.02
CA VAL A 67 -4.10 15.83 7.87
C VAL A 67 -5.05 14.86 7.16
N TRP A 68 -4.72 14.47 5.95
CA TRP A 68 -5.49 13.53 5.16
C TRP A 68 -5.08 12.10 5.50
N ASP A 69 -6.00 11.29 6.05
CA ASP A 69 -5.73 9.86 6.29
C ASP A 69 -5.56 9.11 4.96
N VAL A 70 -4.57 8.26 4.84
CA VAL A 70 -4.10 7.67 3.57
C VAL A 70 -3.63 8.75 2.58
N GLY A 71 -4.46 9.73 2.30
CA GLY A 71 -4.17 10.84 1.39
C GLY A 71 -4.44 10.54 -0.10
N HIS A 72 -4.92 9.35 -0.44
CA HIS A 72 -5.30 8.98 -1.81
C HIS A 72 -6.50 9.77 -2.36
N GLN A 73 -7.26 10.44 -1.51
CA GLN A 73 -8.39 11.31 -1.82
C GLN A 73 -8.02 12.80 -1.87
N ALA A 74 -6.73 13.15 -1.92
CA ALA A 74 -6.27 14.54 -1.78
C ALA A 74 -6.10 15.29 -3.12
N TYR A 75 -6.65 14.81 -4.25
CA TYR A 75 -6.46 15.49 -5.54
C TYR A 75 -7.14 16.86 -5.57
N THR A 76 -8.37 16.98 -5.06
CA THR A 76 -9.03 18.28 -4.90
C THR A 76 -8.22 19.23 -4.02
N HIS A 77 -7.63 18.74 -2.92
CA HIS A 77 -6.72 19.50 -2.08
C HIS A 77 -5.49 20.02 -2.86
N LYS A 78 -4.88 19.16 -3.69
CA LYS A 78 -3.75 19.58 -4.54
C LYS A 78 -4.17 20.64 -5.57
N ILE A 79 -5.34 20.47 -6.20
CA ILE A 79 -5.89 21.44 -7.15
C ILE A 79 -6.10 22.80 -6.48
N LEU A 80 -6.82 22.83 -5.36
CA LEU A 80 -7.17 24.06 -4.64
C LEU A 80 -5.98 24.74 -3.95
N SER A 81 -4.87 24.05 -3.78
CA SER A 81 -3.60 24.60 -3.28
C SER A 81 -2.66 25.08 -4.40
N GLY A 82 -3.18 25.31 -5.62
CA GLY A 82 -2.44 25.90 -6.74
C GLY A 82 -1.57 24.91 -7.55
N ARG A 83 -1.80 23.60 -7.42
CA ARG A 83 -1.01 22.56 -8.11
C ARG A 83 -1.73 21.92 -9.30
N LYS A 84 -2.81 22.55 -9.81
CA LYS A 84 -3.58 22.03 -10.96
C LYS A 84 -2.70 21.70 -12.16
N ASP A 85 -1.80 22.59 -12.52
CA ASP A 85 -0.96 22.44 -13.73
C ASP A 85 0.08 21.32 -13.61
N ASN A 86 0.35 20.81 -12.40
CA ASN A 86 1.27 19.71 -12.17
C ASN A 86 0.64 18.33 -12.42
N PHE A 87 -0.67 18.26 -12.72
CA PHE A 87 -1.37 16.99 -12.92
C PHE A 87 -0.94 16.22 -14.16
N ASP A 88 -0.30 16.86 -15.14
CA ASP A 88 0.32 16.19 -16.29
C ASP A 88 1.50 15.28 -15.87
N GLY A 89 2.07 15.53 -14.69
CA GLY A 89 3.08 14.70 -14.06
C GLY A 89 2.57 13.83 -12.91
N LEU A 90 1.25 13.71 -12.72
CA LEU A 90 0.68 12.97 -11.59
C LEU A 90 1.17 11.51 -11.57
N ARG A 91 1.86 11.12 -10.49
CA ARG A 91 2.42 9.77 -10.26
C ARG A 91 3.46 9.32 -11.31
N GLN A 92 3.94 10.25 -12.13
CA GLN A 92 5.01 10.02 -13.11
C GLN A 92 6.38 10.31 -12.49
N TYR A 93 7.43 9.70 -13.05
CA TYR A 93 8.80 9.92 -12.60
C TYR A 93 9.16 11.41 -12.64
N HIS A 94 9.67 11.96 -11.53
CA HIS A 94 9.91 13.39 -11.30
C HIS A 94 8.64 14.28 -11.35
N GLY A 95 7.46 13.70 -11.34
CA GLY A 95 6.21 14.43 -11.33
C GLY A 95 5.63 14.58 -9.92
N MET A 96 4.34 14.95 -9.86
CA MET A 96 3.63 15.16 -8.61
C MET A 96 3.20 13.82 -7.98
N SER A 97 3.40 13.67 -6.66
CA SER A 97 2.97 12.51 -5.89
C SER A 97 1.44 12.32 -5.92
N GLY A 98 0.99 11.07 -5.88
CA GLY A 98 -0.42 10.72 -5.70
C GLY A 98 -0.94 10.94 -4.27
N PHE A 99 -0.08 11.30 -3.33
CA PHE A 99 -0.37 11.52 -1.91
C PHE A 99 0.15 12.89 -1.45
N PRO A 100 -0.36 13.44 -0.33
CA PRO A 100 0.25 14.61 0.30
C PRO A 100 1.72 14.40 0.63
N LYS A 101 2.56 15.34 0.24
CA LYS A 101 4.02 15.28 0.45
C LYS A 101 4.53 16.65 0.89
N ARG A 102 5.08 16.74 2.10
CA ARG A 102 5.55 18.01 2.70
C ARG A 102 6.55 18.77 1.83
N ALA A 103 7.34 18.05 1.04
CA ALA A 103 8.31 18.66 0.13
C ALA A 103 7.67 19.30 -1.12
N GLU A 104 6.41 18.98 -1.44
CA GLU A 104 5.71 19.52 -2.62
C GLU A 104 4.98 20.84 -2.32
N SER A 105 4.49 21.03 -1.10
CA SER A 105 3.66 22.20 -0.79
C SER A 105 3.57 22.49 0.72
N PRO A 106 3.52 23.77 1.13
CA PRO A 106 3.26 24.15 2.51
C PRO A 106 1.85 23.77 3.00
N PHE A 107 0.93 23.49 2.09
CA PHE A 107 -0.42 22.99 2.40
C PHE A 107 -0.40 21.52 2.85
N ASP A 108 0.62 20.75 2.49
CA ASP A 108 0.79 19.36 2.91
C ASP A 108 1.52 19.31 4.28
N CYS A 109 0.81 19.62 5.35
CA CYS A 109 1.41 19.73 6.70
C CYS A 109 1.98 18.41 7.22
N PHE A 110 1.50 17.26 6.71
CA PHE A 110 1.96 15.93 7.05
C PHE A 110 1.92 15.00 5.83
N GLY A 111 3.02 14.27 5.55
CA GLY A 111 3.08 13.28 4.49
C GLY A 111 2.28 12.03 4.86
N THR A 112 1.46 11.52 3.94
CA THR A 112 0.60 10.34 4.17
C THR A 112 0.73 9.33 3.03
N GLY A 113 0.12 8.17 3.18
CA GLY A 113 0.14 7.05 2.24
C GLY A 113 -0.48 5.80 2.86
N HIS A 114 -0.22 5.59 4.17
CA HIS A 114 -0.81 4.51 4.95
C HIS A 114 -2.02 5.01 5.76
N SER A 115 -2.98 4.11 6.00
CA SER A 115 -4.22 4.41 6.71
C SER A 115 -4.04 4.58 8.22
N SER A 116 -5.06 5.18 8.86
CA SER A 116 -5.26 5.21 10.31
C SER A 116 -4.28 6.09 11.09
N THR A 117 -3.43 6.87 10.42
CA THR A 117 -2.38 7.69 11.06
C THR A 117 -2.84 9.13 11.35
N SER A 118 -3.88 9.61 10.67
CA SER A 118 -4.25 11.04 10.68
C SER A 118 -4.65 11.57 12.05
N ILE A 119 -5.38 10.77 12.84
CA ILE A 119 -5.82 11.19 14.19
C ILE A 119 -4.60 11.39 15.08
N SER A 120 -3.69 10.43 15.13
CA SER A 120 -2.48 10.53 15.96
C SER A 120 -1.55 11.66 15.50
N ALA A 121 -1.38 11.82 14.18
CA ALA A 121 -0.58 12.93 13.62
C ALA A 121 -1.22 14.29 13.94
N GLY A 122 -2.54 14.42 13.76
CA GLY A 122 -3.28 15.63 14.09
C GLY A 122 -3.22 15.97 15.58
N LEU A 123 -3.33 14.98 16.46
CA LEU A 123 -3.15 15.15 17.91
C LEU A 123 -1.75 15.70 18.23
N GLY A 124 -0.71 15.14 17.60
CA GLY A 124 0.66 15.62 17.77
C GLY A 124 0.83 17.09 17.32
N ILE A 125 0.24 17.45 16.18
CA ILE A 125 0.23 18.85 15.68
C ILE A 125 -0.53 19.76 16.64
N ALA A 126 -1.71 19.37 17.11
CA ALA A 126 -2.51 20.15 18.06
C ALA A 126 -1.78 20.32 19.41
N ALA A 127 -1.13 19.28 19.91
CA ALA A 127 -0.30 19.37 21.12
C ALA A 127 0.89 20.32 20.94
N ALA A 128 1.56 20.28 19.79
CA ALA A 128 2.66 21.18 19.47
C ALA A 128 2.18 22.65 19.40
N ARG A 129 1.03 22.90 18.76
CA ARG A 129 0.34 24.21 18.75
C ARG A 129 0.13 24.74 20.17
N ASP A 130 -0.44 23.88 21.02
CA ASP A 130 -0.81 24.26 22.39
C ASP A 130 0.42 24.57 23.26
N ILE A 131 1.50 23.78 23.12
CA ILE A 131 2.78 23.99 23.84
C ILE A 131 3.44 25.31 23.40
N LYS A 132 3.36 25.64 22.10
CA LYS A 132 3.93 26.90 21.56
C LYS A 132 3.05 28.12 21.83
N GLY A 133 1.80 27.95 22.29
CA GLY A 133 0.84 29.01 22.44
C GLY A 133 0.33 29.60 21.13
N GLU A 134 0.40 28.82 20.05
CA GLU A 134 -0.12 29.18 18.73
C GLU A 134 -1.64 28.96 18.66
N HIS A 135 -2.32 29.61 17.69
CA HIS A 135 -3.77 29.63 17.60
C HIS A 135 -4.22 29.31 16.17
N TYR A 136 -4.12 28.06 15.76
CA TYR A 136 -4.65 27.57 14.49
C TYR A 136 -5.48 26.30 14.67
N THR A 137 -6.35 26.04 13.72
CA THR A 137 -7.20 24.85 13.72
C THR A 137 -6.44 23.64 13.18
N VAL A 138 -6.67 22.46 13.78
CA VAL A 138 -6.13 21.19 13.28
C VAL A 138 -7.29 20.26 12.96
N VAL A 139 -7.33 19.81 11.72
CA VAL A 139 -8.36 18.91 11.19
C VAL A 139 -7.72 17.62 10.69
N SER A 140 -8.18 16.47 11.17
CA SER A 140 -7.84 15.15 10.63
C SER A 140 -9.01 14.60 9.84
N VAL A 141 -8.83 14.33 8.54
CA VAL A 141 -9.86 13.72 7.68
C VAL A 141 -9.58 12.24 7.54
N ILE A 142 -10.45 11.42 8.12
CA ILE A 142 -10.33 9.96 8.12
C ILE A 142 -11.53 9.29 7.47
N GLY A 143 -11.28 8.27 6.62
CA GLY A 143 -12.34 7.44 6.05
C GLY A 143 -12.85 6.40 7.03
N ASP A 144 -14.11 5.98 6.86
CA ASP A 144 -14.76 4.93 7.66
C ASP A 144 -14.04 3.58 7.58
N GLY A 145 -13.38 3.26 6.46
CA GLY A 145 -12.50 2.11 6.33
C GLY A 145 -11.23 2.23 7.18
N ALA A 146 -10.55 3.38 7.12
CA ALA A 146 -9.34 3.64 7.90
C ALA A 146 -9.60 3.71 9.42
N LEU A 147 -10.83 4.03 9.81
CA LEU A 147 -11.26 4.01 11.22
C LEU A 147 -11.29 2.58 11.81
N THR A 148 -11.22 1.53 11.00
CA THR A 148 -11.12 0.14 11.49
C THR A 148 -9.74 -0.25 11.99
N GLY A 149 -8.70 0.54 11.72
CA GLY A 149 -7.33 0.29 12.15
C GLY A 149 -7.10 0.58 13.64
N GLY A 150 -6.28 -0.24 14.31
CA GLY A 150 -5.99 -0.12 15.74
C GLY A 150 -5.46 1.26 16.13
N LEU A 151 -4.51 1.82 15.37
CA LEU A 151 -3.94 3.14 15.62
C LEU A 151 -5.00 4.28 15.63
N ALA A 152 -6.06 4.16 14.82
CA ALA A 152 -7.17 5.11 14.86
C ALA A 152 -7.92 5.08 16.19
N TYR A 153 -8.15 3.87 16.77
CA TYR A 153 -8.77 3.73 18.10
C TYR A 153 -7.86 4.26 19.21
N GLU A 154 -6.54 4.01 19.12
CA GLU A 154 -5.57 4.57 20.06
C GLU A 154 -5.58 6.11 20.00
N GLY A 155 -5.62 6.66 18.78
CA GLY A 155 -5.76 8.10 18.55
C GLY A 155 -7.05 8.66 19.14
N LEU A 156 -8.21 8.03 18.90
CA LEU A 156 -9.50 8.43 19.47
C LEU A 156 -9.51 8.39 21.00
N ASN A 157 -8.94 7.32 21.57
CA ASN A 157 -8.84 7.19 23.03
C ASN A 157 -8.04 8.35 23.65
N ASN A 158 -6.97 8.78 23.00
CA ASN A 158 -6.18 9.92 23.45
C ASN A 158 -6.87 11.27 23.15
N ALA A 159 -7.55 11.40 22.01
CA ALA A 159 -8.31 12.61 21.65
C ALA A 159 -9.37 12.96 22.69
N ALA A 160 -9.97 11.96 23.31
CA ALA A 160 -10.96 12.13 24.38
C ALA A 160 -10.44 12.91 25.60
N GLN A 161 -9.12 13.01 25.79
CA GLN A 161 -8.49 13.74 26.89
C GLN A 161 -8.08 15.18 26.50
N MET A 162 -8.25 15.57 25.24
CA MET A 162 -7.89 16.92 24.77
C MET A 162 -8.75 17.99 25.46
N LYS A 163 -8.08 19.04 25.93
CA LYS A 163 -8.69 20.21 26.58
C LYS A 163 -8.71 21.45 25.68
N LYS A 164 -8.35 21.29 24.44
CA LYS A 164 -8.38 22.33 23.39
C LYS A 164 -8.89 21.74 22.08
N ASN A 165 -9.33 22.60 21.19
CA ASN A 165 -9.95 22.20 19.93
C ASN A 165 -9.06 21.26 19.10
N PHE A 166 -9.64 20.15 18.66
CA PHE A 166 -9.12 19.24 17.64
C PHE A 166 -10.30 18.64 16.88
N ILE A 167 -10.31 18.75 15.55
CA ILE A 167 -11.44 18.35 14.72
C ILE A 167 -11.08 17.05 13.96
N ILE A 168 -11.93 16.05 14.08
CA ILE A 168 -11.86 14.78 13.34
C ILE A 168 -13.03 14.75 12.37
N VAL A 169 -12.77 14.79 11.08
CA VAL A 169 -13.79 14.66 10.02
C VAL A 169 -13.84 13.19 9.60
N LEU A 170 -14.89 12.49 9.99
CA LEU A 170 -15.17 11.12 9.57
C LEU A 170 -15.91 11.14 8.24
N ASN A 171 -15.20 10.85 7.14
CA ASN A 171 -15.77 10.69 5.81
C ASN A 171 -16.32 9.28 5.63
N ASP A 172 -17.63 9.14 5.71
CA ASP A 172 -18.33 7.87 5.68
C ASP A 172 -19.01 7.65 4.32
N ASN A 173 -18.44 6.72 3.53
CA ASN A 173 -18.97 6.30 2.23
C ASN A 173 -19.30 4.80 2.16
N LYS A 174 -19.23 4.06 3.27
CA LYS A 174 -19.46 2.61 3.42
C LYS A 174 -18.40 1.72 2.77
N MET A 175 -17.28 2.30 2.36
CA MET A 175 -16.26 1.61 1.57
C MET A 175 -14.85 1.93 2.07
N SER A 176 -14.03 0.89 2.13
CA SER A 176 -12.58 0.98 2.02
C SER A 176 -12.16 0.76 0.55
N ILE A 177 -11.24 -0.12 0.25
CA ILE A 177 -11.08 -0.69 -1.10
C ILE A 177 -12.30 -1.53 -1.44
N SER A 178 -12.72 -2.42 -0.53
CA SER A 178 -13.98 -3.20 -0.56
C SER A 178 -15.03 -2.61 0.39
N ARG A 179 -16.18 -3.27 0.55
CA ARG A 179 -17.17 -2.89 1.58
C ARG A 179 -16.60 -3.09 2.96
N ASN A 180 -16.83 -2.11 3.84
CA ASN A 180 -16.36 -2.19 5.21
C ASN A 180 -17.01 -3.35 5.98
N VAL A 181 -16.21 -4.00 6.82
CA VAL A 181 -16.58 -5.15 7.64
C VAL A 181 -16.59 -4.80 9.13
N GLY A 182 -17.17 -5.68 9.96
CA GLY A 182 -17.07 -5.62 11.41
C GLY A 182 -18.10 -4.75 12.12
N GLY A 183 -17.93 -4.64 13.44
CA GLY A 183 -18.86 -3.97 14.35
C GLY A 183 -18.96 -2.46 14.13
N MET A 184 -17.84 -1.80 13.83
CA MET A 184 -17.81 -0.35 13.56
C MET A 184 -18.65 0.00 12.33
N SER A 185 -18.56 -0.78 11.26
CA SER A 185 -19.39 -0.58 10.07
C SER A 185 -20.89 -0.70 10.38
N LYS A 186 -21.28 -1.67 11.24
CA LYS A 186 -22.67 -1.81 11.71
C LYS A 186 -23.10 -0.63 12.57
N TYR A 187 -22.23 -0.15 13.45
CA TYR A 187 -22.49 1.01 14.32
C TYR A 187 -22.72 2.28 13.49
N LEU A 188 -21.84 2.59 12.53
CA LEU A 188 -21.98 3.74 11.62
C LEU A 188 -23.25 3.65 10.76
N ASN A 189 -23.64 2.45 10.31
CA ASN A 189 -24.94 2.24 9.63
C ASN A 189 -26.13 2.63 10.51
N GLY A 190 -26.08 2.34 11.81
CA GLY A 190 -27.10 2.75 12.78
C GLY A 190 -27.21 4.26 12.92
N LEU A 191 -26.06 4.97 12.97
CA LEU A 191 -26.02 6.43 13.04
C LEU A 191 -26.62 7.10 11.78
N ARG A 192 -26.35 6.56 10.59
CA ARG A 192 -26.91 7.05 9.32
C ARG A 192 -28.43 6.98 9.25
N SER A 193 -29.02 5.95 9.82
CA SER A 193 -30.47 5.70 9.76
C SER A 193 -31.29 6.69 10.61
N ASN A 194 -30.66 7.42 11.53
CA ASN A 194 -31.32 8.30 12.51
C ASN A 194 -31.24 9.80 12.14
N ARG A 195 -31.38 10.14 10.86
CA ARG A 195 -31.34 11.54 10.38
C ARG A 195 -32.32 12.50 11.09
N GLY A 196 -33.48 12.03 11.50
CA GLY A 196 -34.51 12.87 12.16
C GLY A 196 -34.12 13.42 13.53
N TYR A 197 -33.13 12.84 14.21
CA TYR A 197 -32.70 13.26 15.55
C TYR A 197 -31.80 14.51 15.52
N ASN A 198 -30.97 14.65 14.50
CA ASN A 198 -30.00 15.76 14.40
C ASN A 198 -30.67 17.10 14.10
N GLN A 199 -31.74 17.13 13.30
CA GLN A 199 -32.56 18.32 13.11
C GLN A 199 -33.19 18.80 14.41
N LEU A 200 -33.69 17.89 15.23
CA LEU A 200 -34.22 18.20 16.56
C LEU A 200 -33.17 18.77 17.54
N LYS A 201 -31.90 18.34 17.43
CA LYS A 201 -30.81 18.80 18.31
C LYS A 201 -30.40 20.26 18.02
N ILE A 202 -30.35 20.63 16.75
CA ILE A 202 -30.00 21.99 16.29
C ILE A 202 -31.13 22.96 16.63
N ASP A 203 -32.39 22.60 16.36
CA ASP A 203 -33.57 23.46 16.60
C ASP A 203 -33.87 23.67 18.09
N VAL A 204 -33.74 22.64 18.91
CA VAL A 204 -34.00 22.72 20.37
C VAL A 204 -32.87 23.48 21.09
N GLY A 205 -31.61 23.32 20.67
CA GLY A 205 -30.48 24.06 21.24
C GLY A 205 -30.58 25.57 21.00
N SER A 206 -30.87 25.96 19.76
CA SER A 206 -31.04 27.38 19.37
C SER A 206 -32.30 28.04 19.96
N THR A 207 -33.37 27.27 20.15
CA THR A 207 -34.63 27.76 20.69
C THR A 207 -34.57 27.93 22.21
N LEU A 208 -33.91 27.06 22.96
CA LEU A 208 -33.73 27.16 24.42
C LEU A 208 -32.80 28.31 24.84
N MET A 209 -31.82 28.68 24.02
CA MET A 209 -30.97 29.85 24.27
C MET A 209 -31.67 31.19 24.03
N ARG A 210 -32.83 31.21 23.35
CA ARG A 210 -33.60 32.41 23.05
C ARG A 210 -34.71 32.72 24.07
N VAL A 211 -34.92 31.88 25.11
CA VAL A 211 -35.95 32.15 26.13
C VAL A 211 -35.33 32.89 27.30
N PRO A 212 -35.68 34.18 27.52
CA PRO A 212 -35.19 34.97 28.66
C PRO A 212 -35.80 34.40 29.98
N GLY A 213 -34.94 34.09 30.96
CA GLY A 213 -35.39 33.75 32.32
C GLY A 213 -35.20 32.31 32.78
N VAL A 214 -34.60 31.43 31.98
CA VAL A 214 -34.33 30.05 32.37
C VAL A 214 -32.95 29.94 33.04
N GLY A 215 -32.95 29.82 34.36
CA GLY A 215 -31.71 29.78 35.15
C GLY A 215 -30.81 28.55 34.89
N PRO A 216 -29.49 28.67 35.16
CA PRO A 216 -28.49 27.64 34.88
C PRO A 216 -28.76 26.24 35.49
N GLN A 217 -29.53 26.22 36.58
CA GLN A 217 -29.89 24.96 37.23
C GLN A 217 -30.98 24.17 36.49
N LEU A 218 -31.89 24.84 35.81
CA LEU A 218 -32.94 24.22 35.00
C LEU A 218 -32.34 23.64 33.71
N VAL A 219 -31.37 24.35 33.09
CA VAL A 219 -30.61 23.90 31.95
C VAL A 219 -29.84 22.58 32.28
N LYS A 220 -29.20 22.50 33.45
CA LYS A 220 -28.52 21.27 33.92
C LYS A 220 -29.49 20.12 34.19
N ARG A 221 -30.72 20.39 34.69
CA ARG A 221 -31.75 19.34 34.89
C ARG A 221 -32.35 18.87 33.57
N VAL A 222 -32.58 19.77 32.62
CA VAL A 222 -33.05 19.46 31.27
C VAL A 222 -31.96 18.69 30.49
N GLN A 223 -30.70 19.05 30.64
CA GLN A 223 -29.57 18.31 30.06
C GLN A 223 -29.47 16.89 30.64
N ARG A 224 -29.63 16.68 31.94
CA ARG A 224 -29.64 15.34 32.56
C ARG A 224 -30.84 14.49 32.11
N ALA A 225 -32.03 15.06 32.05
CA ALA A 225 -33.23 14.38 31.53
C ALA A 225 -33.09 14.06 30.03
N LYS A 226 -32.47 14.97 29.26
CA LYS A 226 -32.15 14.78 27.83
C LYS A 226 -31.14 13.64 27.63
N ASN A 227 -30.10 13.55 28.46
CA ASN A 227 -29.13 12.47 28.40
C ASN A 227 -29.76 11.09 28.76
N SER A 228 -30.68 11.05 29.71
CA SER A 228 -31.41 9.81 30.05
C SER A 228 -32.41 9.39 28.95
N LEU A 229 -33.07 10.35 28.28
CA LEU A 229 -33.89 10.07 27.08
C LEU A 229 -33.06 9.71 25.85
N LYS A 230 -31.85 10.29 25.71
CA LYS A 230 -30.89 9.93 24.67
C LYS A 230 -30.46 8.46 24.75
N GLN A 231 -30.14 7.97 25.97
CA GLN A 231 -29.74 6.58 26.20
C GLN A 231 -30.86 5.57 25.89
N LEU A 232 -32.14 6.00 25.95
CA LEU A 232 -33.30 5.17 25.64
C LEU A 232 -33.65 5.14 24.13
N LEU A 233 -33.23 6.15 23.36
CA LEU A 233 -33.64 6.34 21.97
C LEU A 233 -32.50 6.10 20.94
N ILE A 234 -31.23 6.08 21.38
CA ILE A 234 -30.08 5.83 20.49
C ILE A 234 -29.15 4.83 21.17
N PRO A 235 -28.93 3.64 20.60
CA PRO A 235 -27.95 2.70 21.13
C PRO A 235 -26.55 3.30 21.09
N GLY A 236 -25.95 3.53 22.28
CA GLY A 236 -24.54 3.84 22.50
C GLY A 236 -23.91 4.85 21.55
N MET A 237 -23.81 6.11 21.95
CA MET A 237 -23.01 7.10 21.22
C MET A 237 -21.54 6.95 21.62
N LEU A 238 -20.86 5.96 21.07
CA LEU A 238 -19.50 5.59 21.40
C LEU A 238 -18.56 6.81 21.54
N PHE A 239 -18.61 7.74 20.62
CA PHE A 239 -17.73 8.93 20.63
C PHE A 239 -18.07 9.89 21.78
N GLU A 240 -19.37 10.14 22.05
CA GLU A 240 -19.79 10.99 23.17
C GLU A 240 -19.51 10.32 24.53
N ASP A 241 -19.66 9.00 24.62
CA ASP A 241 -19.32 8.24 25.84
C ASP A 241 -17.82 8.27 26.12
N MET A 242 -16.98 8.36 25.08
CA MET A 242 -15.54 8.59 25.20
C MET A 242 -15.18 10.03 25.58
N GLY A 243 -16.09 10.99 25.46
CA GLY A 243 -15.82 12.42 25.73
C GLY A 243 -15.52 13.25 24.48
N ILE A 244 -15.75 12.72 23.29
CA ILE A 244 -15.61 13.43 22.01
C ILE A 244 -16.97 13.94 21.56
N THR A 245 -17.12 15.26 21.33
CA THR A 245 -18.39 15.79 20.83
C THR A 245 -18.65 15.29 19.42
N TYR A 246 -19.83 14.73 19.20
CA TYR A 246 -20.26 14.24 17.89
C TYR A 246 -21.19 15.24 17.20
N LEU A 247 -20.84 15.66 15.98
CA LEU A 247 -21.65 16.48 15.08
C LEU A 247 -21.97 15.70 13.81
N GLY A 248 -23.23 15.70 13.41
CA GLY A 248 -23.65 15.01 12.19
C GLY A 248 -24.65 13.87 12.44
N PRO A 249 -24.89 12.96 11.46
CA PRO A 249 -24.26 12.99 10.13
C PRO A 249 -24.80 14.12 9.24
N ILE A 250 -23.88 14.77 8.49
CA ILE A 250 -24.20 15.82 7.53
C ILE A 250 -23.98 15.33 6.08
N ASP A 251 -24.55 16.06 5.10
CA ASP A 251 -24.32 15.77 3.69
C ASP A 251 -22.97 16.37 3.22
N GLY A 252 -21.99 15.54 2.95
CA GLY A 252 -20.67 15.92 2.46
C GLY A 252 -20.65 16.48 1.04
N HIS A 253 -21.78 16.42 0.33
CA HIS A 253 -21.96 17.05 -0.98
C HIS A 253 -22.64 18.42 -0.91
N ASN A 254 -22.98 18.89 0.29
CA ASN A 254 -23.47 20.24 0.53
C ASN A 254 -22.32 21.10 1.09
N ILE A 255 -21.67 21.89 0.22
CA ILE A 255 -20.50 22.71 0.55
C ILE A 255 -20.77 23.61 1.76
N ARG A 256 -21.93 24.31 1.78
CA ARG A 256 -22.26 25.25 2.87
C ARG A 256 -22.62 24.56 4.19
N GLU A 257 -23.15 23.35 4.14
CA GLU A 257 -23.39 22.56 5.35
C GLU A 257 -22.07 22.09 5.96
N VAL A 258 -21.11 21.67 5.13
CA VAL A 258 -19.75 21.31 5.58
C VAL A 258 -19.07 22.54 6.19
N GLU A 259 -18.99 23.65 5.47
CA GLU A 259 -18.40 24.90 5.95
C GLU A 259 -18.96 25.32 7.31
N ARG A 260 -20.28 25.45 7.42
CA ARG A 260 -20.95 25.84 8.67
C ARG A 260 -20.65 24.87 9.83
N THR A 261 -20.66 23.57 9.58
CA THR A 261 -20.42 22.58 10.63
C THR A 261 -18.98 22.61 11.12
N ILE A 262 -18.01 22.85 10.24
CA ILE A 262 -16.60 23.02 10.63
C ILE A 262 -16.43 24.33 11.43
N GLU A 263 -17.07 25.42 11.02
CA GLU A 263 -17.07 26.68 11.79
C GLU A 263 -17.72 26.53 13.19
N GLU A 264 -18.73 25.67 13.34
CA GLU A 264 -19.28 25.32 14.65
C GLU A 264 -18.31 24.46 15.46
N ALA A 265 -17.64 23.49 14.83
CA ALA A 265 -16.66 22.63 15.46
C ALA A 265 -15.43 23.41 15.98
N LYS A 266 -14.99 24.46 15.28
CA LYS A 266 -13.90 25.36 15.71
C LYS A 266 -14.18 26.05 17.06
N LYS A 267 -15.45 26.25 17.42
CA LYS A 267 -15.87 26.92 18.67
C LYS A 267 -15.86 26.03 19.90
N ILE A 268 -15.64 24.73 19.73
CA ILE A 268 -15.64 23.75 20.82
C ILE A 268 -14.22 23.60 21.34
N ASP A 269 -14.04 23.61 22.65
CA ASP A 269 -12.74 23.67 23.35
C ASP A 269 -12.12 22.30 23.65
N HIS A 270 -12.60 21.24 23.00
CA HIS A 270 -12.12 19.85 23.14
C HIS A 270 -12.26 19.12 21.80
N ALA A 271 -11.97 17.81 21.77
CA ALA A 271 -12.04 17.01 20.55
C ALA A 271 -13.48 16.90 20.01
N VAL A 272 -13.63 17.09 18.71
CA VAL A 272 -14.91 17.04 18.00
C VAL A 272 -14.81 16.06 16.83
N LEU A 273 -15.78 15.18 16.68
CA LEU A 273 -15.93 14.34 15.50
C LEU A 273 -17.10 14.85 14.66
N VAL A 274 -16.79 15.28 13.44
CA VAL A 274 -17.75 15.66 12.41
C VAL A 274 -17.98 14.50 11.47
N HIS A 275 -19.17 13.89 11.52
CA HIS A 275 -19.53 12.74 10.69
C HIS A 275 -20.15 13.23 9.38
N VAL A 276 -19.50 12.94 8.25
CA VAL A 276 -19.85 13.42 6.91
C VAL A 276 -20.17 12.23 6.02
N LEU A 277 -21.33 12.28 5.36
CA LEU A 277 -21.76 11.23 4.42
C LEU A 277 -21.40 11.63 2.99
N THR A 278 -20.67 10.75 2.29
CA THR A 278 -20.31 10.96 0.88
C THR A 278 -20.64 9.74 0.02
N THR A 279 -20.55 9.93 -1.30
CA THR A 279 -20.73 8.87 -2.30
C THR A 279 -19.43 8.66 -3.05
N LYS A 280 -18.80 7.50 -2.87
CA LYS A 280 -17.55 7.15 -3.58
C LYS A 280 -17.81 7.04 -5.09
N GLY A 281 -17.00 7.73 -5.91
CA GLY A 281 -17.15 7.75 -7.37
C GLY A 281 -18.18 8.74 -7.90
N LYS A 282 -18.73 9.63 -7.07
CA LYS A 282 -19.80 10.59 -7.43
C LYS A 282 -19.53 11.34 -8.72
N GLY A 283 -20.55 11.36 -9.60
CA GLY A 283 -20.52 12.09 -10.86
C GLY A 283 -19.85 11.32 -12.02
N TYR A 284 -19.42 10.07 -11.79
CA TYR A 284 -18.95 9.18 -12.85
C TYR A 284 -19.62 7.80 -12.71
N ALA A 285 -20.64 7.55 -13.53
CA ALA A 285 -21.51 6.38 -13.40
C ALA A 285 -20.75 5.03 -13.28
N PRO A 286 -19.68 4.76 -14.07
CA PRO A 286 -18.93 3.53 -13.89
C PRO A 286 -18.28 3.39 -12.51
N ALA A 287 -17.79 4.49 -11.92
CA ALA A 287 -17.17 4.49 -10.59
C ALA A 287 -18.21 4.38 -9.47
N GLU A 288 -19.39 4.96 -9.62
CA GLU A 288 -20.50 4.80 -8.65
C GLU A 288 -21.01 3.35 -8.62
N GLN A 289 -21.09 2.69 -9.78
CA GLN A 289 -21.54 1.30 -9.90
C GLN A 289 -20.51 0.30 -9.37
N ASN A 290 -19.23 0.55 -9.57
CA ASN A 290 -18.15 -0.33 -9.12
C ASN A 290 -16.98 0.47 -8.47
N PRO A 291 -17.19 1.09 -7.30
CA PRO A 291 -16.20 1.94 -6.67
C PRO A 291 -14.92 1.21 -6.23
N ALA A 292 -14.98 -0.11 -6.05
CA ALA A 292 -13.80 -0.94 -5.77
C ALA A 292 -12.84 -1.01 -6.96
N HIS A 293 -13.36 -1.24 -8.16
CA HIS A 293 -12.58 -1.27 -9.40
C HIS A 293 -11.92 0.09 -9.68
N TYR A 294 -12.65 1.18 -9.40
CA TYR A 294 -12.17 2.55 -9.62
C TYR A 294 -11.46 3.17 -8.40
N HIS A 295 -11.10 2.35 -7.40
CA HIS A 295 -10.30 2.84 -6.27
C HIS A 295 -8.91 3.28 -6.74
N GLY A 296 -8.20 2.44 -7.50
CA GLY A 296 -6.94 2.76 -8.15
C GLY A 296 -6.96 2.23 -9.59
N VAL A 297 -6.84 3.11 -10.56
CA VAL A 297 -6.96 2.78 -11.99
C VAL A 297 -5.63 2.98 -12.73
N SER A 298 -5.39 2.12 -13.71
CA SER A 298 -4.45 2.38 -14.82
C SER A 298 -5.14 3.27 -15.85
N PRO A 299 -4.44 3.82 -16.85
CA PRO A 299 -5.05 4.56 -17.97
C PRO A 299 -6.25 3.81 -18.57
N PHE A 300 -7.36 4.53 -18.82
CA PHE A 300 -8.61 3.94 -19.23
C PHE A 300 -9.39 4.86 -20.20
N ASP A 301 -10.28 4.28 -20.99
CA ASP A 301 -11.20 5.03 -21.85
C ASP A 301 -12.34 5.63 -21.02
N GLN A 302 -12.49 6.95 -21.03
CA GLN A 302 -13.46 7.69 -20.20
C GLN A 302 -14.92 7.30 -20.49
N LYS A 303 -15.25 6.94 -21.74
CA LYS A 303 -16.63 6.64 -22.14
C LYS A 303 -17.06 5.25 -21.72
N THR A 304 -16.16 4.29 -21.82
CA THR A 304 -16.44 2.88 -21.52
C THR A 304 -15.99 2.46 -20.13
N GLY A 305 -15.09 3.22 -19.50
CA GLY A 305 -14.46 2.89 -18.22
C GLY A 305 -13.46 1.72 -18.30
N LYS A 306 -13.14 1.22 -19.48
CA LYS A 306 -12.25 0.06 -19.66
C LYS A 306 -10.79 0.47 -19.72
N ALA A 307 -9.91 -0.34 -19.12
CA ALA A 307 -8.46 -0.15 -19.22
C ALA A 307 -8.00 -0.19 -20.68
N LEU A 308 -7.04 0.66 -21.05
CA LEU A 308 -6.49 0.76 -22.41
C LEU A 308 -5.59 -0.42 -22.77
N SER A 309 -4.99 -1.08 -21.78
CA SER A 309 -4.10 -2.22 -22.00
C SER A 309 -4.72 -3.51 -21.48
N PRO A 310 -4.63 -4.64 -22.22
CA PRO A 310 -5.07 -5.93 -21.73
C PRO A 310 -4.22 -6.39 -20.53
N SER A 311 -4.86 -7.01 -19.55
CA SER A 311 -4.14 -7.59 -18.42
C SER A 311 -3.45 -8.90 -18.84
N LYS A 312 -2.14 -9.01 -18.59
CA LYS A 312 -1.41 -10.29 -18.62
C LYS A 312 -1.66 -11.06 -17.32
N GLU A 313 -1.41 -12.37 -17.33
CA GLU A 313 -1.46 -13.15 -16.10
C GLU A 313 -0.47 -12.60 -15.08
N SER A 314 -0.98 -12.22 -13.90
CA SER A 314 -0.18 -11.62 -12.82
C SER A 314 0.21 -12.66 -11.78
N TYR A 315 1.25 -12.38 -10.99
CA TYR A 315 1.60 -13.20 -9.82
C TYR A 315 0.41 -13.35 -8.86
N THR A 316 -0.35 -12.28 -8.63
CA THR A 316 -1.60 -12.30 -7.84
C THR A 316 -2.62 -13.30 -8.41
N SER A 317 -2.75 -13.40 -9.73
CA SER A 317 -3.63 -14.37 -10.40
C SER A 317 -3.14 -15.82 -10.21
N VAL A 318 -1.83 -16.05 -10.35
CA VAL A 318 -1.20 -17.36 -10.11
C VAL A 318 -1.41 -17.80 -8.66
N PHE A 319 -1.15 -16.90 -7.69
CA PHE A 319 -1.42 -17.14 -6.27
C PHE A 319 -2.89 -17.53 -6.04
N SER A 320 -3.83 -16.74 -6.56
CA SER A 320 -5.27 -16.95 -6.39
C SER A 320 -5.72 -18.33 -6.87
N LYS A 321 -5.34 -18.70 -8.10
CA LYS A 321 -5.67 -19.99 -8.71
C LYS A 321 -5.07 -21.16 -7.92
N THR A 322 -3.81 -21.03 -7.54
CA THR A 322 -3.08 -22.07 -6.80
C THR A 322 -3.67 -22.27 -5.41
N LEU A 323 -3.94 -21.18 -4.67
CA LEU A 323 -4.51 -21.29 -3.32
C LEU A 323 -5.90 -21.91 -3.34
N CYS A 324 -6.77 -21.55 -4.28
CA CYS A 324 -8.10 -22.17 -4.44
C CYS A 324 -7.97 -23.69 -4.72
N ARG A 325 -7.05 -24.10 -5.60
CA ARG A 325 -6.80 -25.51 -5.87
C ARG A 325 -6.36 -26.26 -4.60
N LEU A 326 -5.37 -25.75 -3.88
CA LEU A 326 -4.86 -26.34 -2.65
C LEU A 326 -5.94 -26.42 -1.55
N ALA A 327 -6.81 -25.40 -1.47
CA ALA A 327 -7.89 -25.36 -0.48
C ALA A 327 -9.03 -26.35 -0.78
N ARG A 328 -9.23 -26.79 -2.03
CA ARG A 328 -10.15 -27.88 -2.36
C ARG A 328 -9.65 -29.21 -1.79
N GLU A 329 -8.35 -29.42 -1.82
CA GLU A 329 -7.69 -30.63 -1.35
C GLU A 329 -7.49 -30.65 0.18
N ASN A 330 -7.24 -29.47 0.78
CA ASN A 330 -6.95 -29.34 2.21
C ASN A 330 -7.93 -28.36 2.90
N LYS A 331 -8.87 -28.92 3.67
CA LYS A 331 -9.87 -28.15 4.41
C LYS A 331 -9.30 -27.30 5.56
N LYS A 332 -8.05 -27.51 5.96
CA LYS A 332 -7.38 -26.73 7.01
C LYS A 332 -6.90 -25.36 6.52
N ILE A 333 -6.80 -25.15 5.20
CA ILE A 333 -6.35 -23.88 4.61
C ILE A 333 -7.42 -22.82 4.81
N VAL A 334 -7.00 -21.67 5.37
CA VAL A 334 -7.81 -20.49 5.65
C VAL A 334 -7.15 -19.28 5.00
N GLY A 335 -7.93 -18.47 4.28
CA GLY A 335 -7.46 -17.23 3.65
C GLY A 335 -7.78 -16.02 4.53
N ILE A 336 -6.78 -15.18 4.80
CA ILE A 336 -6.91 -13.96 5.59
C ILE A 336 -6.38 -12.78 4.78
N THR A 337 -7.08 -11.65 4.82
CA THR A 337 -6.62 -10.37 4.24
C THR A 337 -7.05 -9.20 5.10
N ALA A 338 -6.40 -8.05 4.91
CA ALA A 338 -6.71 -6.79 5.59
C ALA A 338 -7.31 -5.78 4.59
N ALA A 339 -8.62 -5.87 4.33
CA ALA A 339 -9.40 -5.02 3.42
C ALA A 339 -8.95 -5.05 1.93
N MET A 340 -8.20 -6.06 1.51
CA MET A 340 -7.63 -6.15 0.16
C MET A 340 -7.94 -7.47 -0.58
N PRO A 341 -9.17 -8.00 -0.56
CA PRO A 341 -9.45 -9.30 -1.17
C PRO A 341 -9.16 -9.34 -2.68
N ASP A 342 -9.52 -8.29 -3.42
CA ASP A 342 -9.24 -8.19 -4.85
C ASP A 342 -7.75 -7.99 -5.12
N GLY A 343 -7.14 -7.06 -4.41
CA GLY A 343 -5.74 -6.69 -4.58
C GLY A 343 -4.74 -7.81 -4.27
N THR A 344 -5.08 -8.71 -3.35
CA THR A 344 -4.27 -9.88 -2.98
C THR A 344 -4.71 -11.17 -3.67
N GLY A 345 -5.78 -11.13 -4.50
CA GLY A 345 -6.29 -12.30 -5.23
C GLY A 345 -7.16 -13.26 -4.40
N LEU A 346 -7.59 -12.85 -3.19
CA LEU A 346 -8.43 -13.70 -2.33
C LEU A 346 -9.94 -13.63 -2.63
N SER A 347 -10.40 -12.79 -3.56
CA SER A 347 -11.82 -12.69 -3.92
C SER A 347 -12.40 -13.99 -4.47
N ALA A 348 -11.62 -14.75 -5.25
CA ALA A 348 -12.04 -16.07 -5.72
C ALA A 348 -12.16 -17.07 -4.55
N PHE A 349 -11.19 -17.05 -3.64
CA PHE A 349 -11.20 -17.86 -2.43
C PHE A 349 -12.41 -17.53 -1.54
N ALA A 350 -12.69 -16.26 -1.31
CA ALA A 350 -13.84 -15.80 -0.53
C ALA A 350 -15.17 -16.27 -1.10
N LYS A 351 -15.31 -16.29 -2.44
CA LYS A 351 -16.50 -16.77 -3.13
C LYS A 351 -16.69 -18.28 -3.01
N GLU A 352 -15.58 -19.04 -3.13
CA GLU A 352 -15.62 -20.50 -3.11
C GLU A 352 -15.65 -21.08 -1.69
N PHE A 353 -14.99 -20.42 -0.74
CA PHE A 353 -14.83 -20.89 0.66
C PHE A 353 -15.20 -19.82 1.68
N PRO A 354 -16.45 -19.32 1.71
CA PRO A 354 -16.84 -18.20 2.55
C PRO A 354 -16.61 -18.44 4.05
N ASP A 355 -16.75 -19.68 4.54
CA ASP A 355 -16.54 -20.03 5.95
C ASP A 355 -15.05 -20.15 6.34
N ARG A 356 -14.14 -20.08 5.37
CA ARG A 356 -12.68 -20.15 5.55
C ARG A 356 -11.97 -18.89 5.10
N PHE A 357 -12.72 -17.84 4.78
CA PHE A 357 -12.21 -16.54 4.38
C PHE A 357 -12.48 -15.49 5.46
N PHE A 358 -11.44 -14.71 5.80
CA PHE A 358 -11.51 -13.66 6.80
C PHE A 358 -10.94 -12.36 6.24
N ASP A 359 -11.80 -11.38 6.01
CA ASP A 359 -11.40 -10.00 5.83
C ASP A 359 -11.54 -9.28 7.17
N VAL A 360 -10.42 -8.85 7.73
CA VAL A 360 -10.37 -8.25 9.07
C VAL A 360 -10.52 -6.72 9.06
N GLY A 361 -10.75 -6.11 7.90
CA GLY A 361 -10.65 -4.67 7.72
C GLY A 361 -9.18 -4.23 7.66
N ILE A 362 -8.91 -2.93 7.77
CA ILE A 362 -7.52 -2.43 7.74
C ILE A 362 -6.88 -2.65 9.12
N ALA A 363 -6.50 -3.90 9.39
CA ALA A 363 -6.03 -4.33 10.72
C ALA A 363 -5.00 -5.47 10.60
N GLU A 364 -3.83 -5.17 10.03
CA GLU A 364 -2.78 -6.16 9.76
C GLU A 364 -2.26 -6.84 11.03
N GLN A 365 -2.11 -6.09 12.13
CA GLN A 365 -1.70 -6.62 13.44
C GLN A 365 -2.69 -7.68 13.91
N HIS A 366 -4.00 -7.38 13.87
CA HIS A 366 -5.05 -8.32 14.21
C HIS A 366 -5.03 -9.55 13.29
N ALA A 367 -4.82 -9.36 11.98
CA ALA A 367 -4.73 -10.46 11.01
C ALA A 367 -3.65 -11.47 11.42
N VAL A 368 -2.46 -11.00 11.78
CA VAL A 368 -1.33 -11.88 12.13
C VAL A 368 -1.57 -12.60 13.45
N THR A 369 -2.02 -11.93 14.49
CA THR A 369 -2.35 -12.57 15.78
C THR A 369 -3.50 -13.57 15.62
N CYS A 370 -4.52 -13.23 14.84
CA CYS A 370 -5.64 -14.13 14.52
C CYS A 370 -5.16 -15.38 13.75
N ALA A 371 -4.27 -15.20 12.77
CA ALA A 371 -3.64 -16.30 12.06
C ALA A 371 -2.84 -17.21 13.02
N ALA A 372 -2.07 -16.62 13.94
CA ALA A 372 -1.36 -17.37 14.98
C ALA A 372 -2.33 -18.22 15.84
N GLY A 373 -3.45 -17.63 16.28
CA GLY A 373 -4.49 -18.35 17.02
C GLY A 373 -5.11 -19.50 16.21
N MET A 374 -5.35 -19.33 14.92
CA MET A 374 -5.83 -20.40 14.04
C MET A 374 -4.80 -21.50 13.86
N ALA A 375 -3.53 -21.13 13.67
CA ALA A 375 -2.43 -22.09 13.51
C ALA A 375 -2.19 -22.93 14.77
N SER A 376 -2.29 -22.31 15.96
CA SER A 376 -2.15 -23.01 17.25
C SER A 376 -3.24 -24.08 17.47
N ASN A 377 -4.36 -23.98 16.75
CA ASN A 377 -5.47 -24.94 16.76
C ASN A 377 -5.51 -25.86 15.52
N GLY A 378 -4.38 -25.98 14.80
CA GLY A 378 -4.16 -26.97 13.75
C GLY A 378 -4.73 -26.58 12.38
N LEU A 379 -5.10 -25.31 12.15
CA LEU A 379 -5.40 -24.78 10.82
C LEU A 379 -4.11 -24.36 10.11
N LYS A 380 -4.21 -24.11 8.81
CA LYS A 380 -3.11 -23.60 7.97
C LYS A 380 -3.50 -22.23 7.42
N PRO A 381 -3.33 -21.16 8.20
CA PRO A 381 -3.70 -19.81 7.77
C PRO A 381 -2.70 -19.28 6.74
N VAL A 382 -3.25 -18.66 5.71
CA VAL A 382 -2.54 -17.93 4.65
C VAL A 382 -2.94 -16.47 4.76
N PHE A 383 -2.03 -15.63 5.21
CA PHE A 383 -2.23 -14.19 5.25
C PHE A 383 -1.65 -13.53 4.00
N ALA A 384 -2.55 -13.03 3.12
CA ALA A 384 -2.17 -12.33 1.91
C ALA A 384 -2.25 -10.81 2.12
N VAL A 385 -1.13 -10.13 1.91
CA VAL A 385 -0.96 -8.71 2.27
C VAL A 385 0.08 -8.06 1.36
N TYR A 386 0.02 -6.74 1.18
CA TYR A 386 1.08 -6.00 0.49
C TYR A 386 2.33 -5.86 1.36
N SER A 387 3.49 -5.93 0.72
CA SER A 387 4.79 -5.86 1.40
C SER A 387 4.90 -4.65 2.35
N SER A 388 4.59 -3.45 1.86
CA SER A 388 4.67 -2.22 2.65
C SER A 388 3.67 -2.18 3.82
N PHE A 389 2.54 -2.91 3.75
CA PHE A 389 1.54 -2.95 4.82
C PHE A 389 1.84 -4.02 5.88
N LEU A 390 2.53 -5.11 5.50
CA LEU A 390 2.94 -6.14 6.45
C LEU A 390 3.85 -5.60 7.56
N GLN A 391 4.61 -4.54 7.30
CA GLN A 391 5.47 -3.91 8.32
C GLN A 391 4.72 -3.43 9.56
N ARG A 392 3.40 -3.18 9.48
CA ARG A 392 2.56 -2.84 10.65
C ARG A 392 2.42 -3.99 11.64
N ALA A 393 2.58 -5.22 11.20
CA ALA A 393 2.42 -6.41 12.03
C ALA A 393 3.77 -7.04 12.43
N TYR A 394 4.86 -6.26 12.38
CA TYR A 394 6.20 -6.75 12.68
C TYR A 394 6.29 -7.39 14.07
N ASP A 395 5.79 -6.74 15.12
CA ASP A 395 5.77 -7.28 16.48
C ASP A 395 5.01 -8.61 16.56
N GLN A 396 3.83 -8.70 15.92
CA GLN A 396 3.01 -9.91 15.93
C GLN A 396 3.67 -11.06 15.16
N ILE A 397 4.43 -10.77 14.11
CA ILE A 397 5.25 -11.79 13.41
C ILE A 397 6.31 -12.34 14.36
N VAL A 398 7.03 -11.47 15.06
CA VAL A 398 8.08 -11.86 16.01
C VAL A 398 7.52 -12.65 17.18
N HIS A 399 6.57 -12.06 17.90
CA HIS A 399 6.08 -12.56 19.18
C HIS A 399 5.01 -13.64 19.04
N ASP A 400 3.95 -13.38 18.23
CA ASP A 400 2.80 -14.27 18.21
C ASP A 400 3.01 -15.47 17.29
N VAL A 401 3.81 -15.31 16.23
CA VAL A 401 4.02 -16.37 15.23
C VAL A 401 5.37 -17.06 15.39
N CYS A 402 6.48 -16.33 15.25
CA CYS A 402 7.80 -16.96 15.13
C CYS A 402 8.34 -17.49 16.45
N LEU A 403 8.17 -16.75 17.57
CA LEU A 403 8.55 -17.21 18.91
C LEU A 403 7.85 -18.54 19.26
N GLN A 404 6.59 -18.68 18.86
CA GLN A 404 5.77 -19.88 19.09
C GLN A 404 5.91 -20.95 18.00
N LYS A 405 6.68 -20.69 16.93
CA LYS A 405 6.91 -21.62 15.79
C LYS A 405 5.61 -22.04 15.09
N LEU A 406 4.64 -21.15 15.00
CA LEU A 406 3.32 -21.46 14.42
C LEU A 406 3.37 -21.42 12.89
N PRO A 407 2.79 -22.43 12.18
CA PRO A 407 2.93 -22.59 10.73
C PRO A 407 2.02 -21.63 9.94
N VAL A 408 2.16 -20.34 10.15
CA VAL A 408 1.50 -19.30 9.37
C VAL A 408 2.24 -19.10 8.05
N VAL A 409 1.49 -18.97 6.94
CA VAL A 409 2.02 -18.68 5.62
C VAL A 409 1.73 -17.22 5.28
N PHE A 410 2.77 -16.43 5.07
CA PHE A 410 2.67 -15.03 4.63
C PHE A 410 2.86 -14.97 3.12
N CYS A 411 1.82 -14.57 2.37
CA CYS A 411 1.90 -14.31 0.94
C CYS A 411 2.02 -12.82 0.72
N ILE A 412 3.24 -12.37 0.43
CA ILE A 412 3.62 -10.97 0.40
C ILE A 412 3.59 -10.48 -1.06
N ASP A 413 2.49 -9.83 -1.41
CA ASP A 413 2.28 -9.23 -2.74
C ASP A 413 2.87 -7.82 -2.79
N ARG A 414 3.12 -7.26 -3.97
CA ARG A 414 3.72 -5.93 -4.19
C ARG A 414 5.11 -5.80 -3.54
N ALA A 415 5.89 -6.85 -3.58
CA ALA A 415 7.27 -6.82 -3.10
C ALA A 415 8.19 -6.18 -4.15
N GLY A 416 9.26 -5.51 -3.70
CA GLY A 416 10.16 -4.74 -4.55
C GLY A 416 9.57 -3.40 -4.97
N LEU A 417 9.96 -2.90 -6.13
CA LEU A 417 9.47 -1.65 -6.68
C LEU A 417 8.05 -1.82 -7.23
N VAL A 418 7.12 -1.01 -6.75
CA VAL A 418 5.71 -1.04 -7.17
C VAL A 418 5.31 0.12 -8.09
N GLY A 419 6.17 1.11 -8.21
CA GLY A 419 6.08 2.19 -9.19
C GLY A 419 5.26 3.40 -8.73
N SER A 420 4.08 3.59 -9.31
CA SER A 420 3.34 4.85 -9.29
C SER A 420 2.91 5.37 -7.91
N ASP A 421 2.83 4.52 -6.88
CA ASP A 421 2.45 4.93 -5.52
C ASP A 421 3.66 5.37 -4.67
N GLY A 422 4.88 5.16 -5.16
CA GLY A 422 6.11 5.75 -4.66
C GLY A 422 6.55 5.31 -3.27
N GLU A 423 7.20 6.23 -2.58
CA GLU A 423 7.91 6.05 -1.31
C GLU A 423 7.12 5.31 -0.25
N THR A 424 5.80 5.54 -0.20
CA THR A 424 4.92 4.97 0.82
C THR A 424 4.50 3.52 0.53
N HIS A 425 4.68 3.05 -0.71
CA HIS A 425 4.19 1.74 -1.15
C HIS A 425 5.28 0.81 -1.68
N GLN A 426 6.52 1.29 -1.91
CA GLN A 426 7.63 0.43 -2.34
C GLN A 426 7.86 -0.69 -1.32
N GLY A 427 7.84 -1.94 -1.77
CA GLY A 427 8.02 -3.14 -0.94
C GLY A 427 9.49 -3.54 -0.84
N ILE A 428 10.36 -2.64 -0.39
CA ILE A 428 11.82 -2.78 -0.46
C ILE A 428 12.49 -3.08 0.88
N PHE A 429 11.71 -3.32 1.93
CA PHE A 429 12.22 -3.55 3.29
C PHE A 429 11.87 -4.92 3.87
N ASP A 430 11.03 -5.71 3.19
CA ASP A 430 10.48 -6.95 3.73
C ASP A 430 11.55 -8.04 3.95
N TYR A 431 12.54 -8.18 3.07
CA TYR A 431 13.67 -9.06 3.38
C TYR A 431 14.36 -8.62 4.66
N SER A 432 14.66 -7.32 4.77
CA SER A 432 15.42 -6.77 5.90
C SER A 432 14.77 -7.04 7.24
N TYR A 433 13.44 -6.84 7.39
CA TYR A 433 12.79 -7.05 8.68
C TYR A 433 12.33 -8.49 8.92
N LEU A 434 12.32 -9.38 7.91
CA LEU A 434 11.96 -10.78 8.08
C LEU A 434 13.17 -11.69 8.34
N THR A 435 14.31 -11.37 7.74
CA THR A 435 15.48 -12.28 7.78
C THR A 435 16.12 -12.39 9.16
N HIS A 436 16.06 -11.37 10.00
CA HIS A 436 16.61 -11.45 11.36
C HIS A 436 15.68 -12.13 12.38
N ILE A 437 14.41 -12.42 12.01
CA ILE A 437 13.47 -13.08 12.93
C ILE A 437 13.77 -14.58 13.00
N PRO A 438 14.08 -15.15 14.18
CA PRO A 438 14.31 -16.60 14.32
C PRO A 438 13.10 -17.43 13.84
N HIS A 439 13.36 -18.60 13.28
CA HIS A 439 12.36 -19.54 12.75
C HIS A 439 11.56 -19.09 11.54
N MET A 440 11.69 -17.83 11.08
CA MET A 440 11.08 -17.37 9.84
C MET A 440 11.85 -17.93 8.64
N THR A 441 11.15 -18.55 7.70
CA THR A 441 11.67 -18.90 6.36
C THR A 441 11.18 -17.87 5.35
N VAL A 442 12.08 -17.37 4.49
CA VAL A 442 11.75 -16.34 3.49
C VAL A 442 12.11 -16.85 2.10
N MET A 443 11.11 -16.91 1.21
CA MET A 443 11.26 -17.36 -0.19
C MET A 443 10.81 -16.29 -1.17
N ALA A 444 11.38 -16.34 -2.39
CA ALA A 444 10.94 -15.52 -3.51
C ALA A 444 11.06 -16.28 -4.84
N PRO A 445 9.95 -16.44 -5.59
CA PRO A 445 9.93 -17.23 -6.82
C PRO A 445 10.54 -16.44 -7.99
N LYS A 446 11.26 -17.16 -8.87
CA LYS A 446 11.79 -16.62 -10.12
C LYS A 446 10.70 -16.39 -11.19
N ASN A 447 9.66 -17.24 -11.20
CA ASN A 447 8.58 -17.20 -12.21
C ASN A 447 7.24 -17.70 -11.66
N ALA A 448 6.23 -17.78 -12.54
CA ALA A 448 4.88 -18.23 -12.20
C ALA A 448 4.82 -19.66 -11.68
N ASP A 449 5.54 -20.57 -12.33
CA ASP A 449 5.52 -21.99 -11.98
C ASP A 449 6.18 -22.23 -10.61
N GLU A 450 7.26 -21.52 -10.32
CA GLU A 450 7.94 -21.60 -9.03
C GLU A 450 7.10 -21.02 -7.89
N LEU A 451 6.30 -19.94 -8.13
CA LEU A 451 5.33 -19.47 -7.14
C LEU A 451 4.33 -20.58 -6.78
N THR A 452 3.86 -21.31 -7.77
CA THR A 452 2.95 -22.45 -7.55
C THR A 452 3.62 -23.53 -6.70
N ALA A 453 4.85 -23.92 -7.04
CA ALA A 453 5.61 -24.93 -6.29
C ALA A 453 5.94 -24.47 -4.85
N MET A 454 6.28 -23.20 -4.65
CA MET A 454 6.53 -22.63 -3.32
C MET A 454 5.28 -22.61 -2.45
N LEU A 455 4.10 -22.35 -3.02
CA LEU A 455 2.83 -22.44 -2.30
C LEU A 455 2.52 -23.87 -1.87
N GLU A 456 2.75 -24.87 -2.75
CA GLU A 456 2.59 -26.29 -2.42
C GLU A 456 3.54 -26.72 -1.29
N PHE A 457 4.78 -26.27 -1.34
CA PHE A 457 5.77 -26.50 -0.29
C PHE A 457 5.33 -25.86 1.04
N ALA A 458 4.93 -24.58 1.02
CA ALA A 458 4.53 -23.83 2.20
C ALA A 458 3.33 -24.45 2.93
N MET A 459 2.38 -25.06 2.19
CA MET A 459 1.23 -25.75 2.82
C MET A 459 1.65 -26.95 3.68
N LYS A 460 2.77 -27.58 3.38
CA LYS A 460 3.32 -28.73 4.11
C LYS A 460 4.35 -28.33 5.16
N TYR A 461 4.90 -27.12 5.07
CA TYR A 461 5.98 -26.66 5.93
C TYR A 461 5.49 -26.41 7.37
N PRO A 462 6.17 -26.93 8.42
CA PRO A 462 5.66 -26.93 9.79
C PRO A 462 6.01 -25.67 10.61
N LEU A 463 6.77 -24.73 10.06
CA LEU A 463 7.21 -23.49 10.71
C LEU A 463 6.67 -22.26 9.97
N PRO A 464 6.84 -21.03 10.52
CA PRO A 464 6.50 -19.79 9.82
C PRO A 464 7.24 -19.65 8.50
N ILE A 465 6.53 -19.24 7.46
CA ILE A 465 7.11 -19.12 6.12
C ILE A 465 6.48 -17.94 5.36
N SER A 466 7.30 -17.21 4.63
CA SER A 466 6.86 -16.14 3.74
C SER A 466 7.24 -16.42 2.30
N ILE A 467 6.36 -16.06 1.36
CA ILE A 467 6.59 -16.08 -0.08
C ILE A 467 6.37 -14.66 -0.58
N ARG A 468 7.40 -14.06 -1.12
CA ARG A 468 7.41 -12.68 -1.59
C ARG A 468 7.42 -12.63 -3.11
N TYR A 469 6.48 -11.91 -3.73
CA TYR A 469 6.38 -11.78 -5.18
C TYR A 469 5.99 -10.37 -5.61
N PRO A 470 6.43 -9.91 -6.83
CA PRO A 470 6.24 -8.54 -7.27
C PRO A 470 4.81 -8.27 -7.79
N ARG A 471 4.49 -6.99 -7.93
CA ARG A 471 3.31 -6.51 -8.65
C ARG A 471 3.46 -6.75 -10.16
N GLY A 472 2.36 -7.08 -10.83
CA GLY A 472 2.29 -7.07 -12.31
C GLY A 472 2.36 -8.46 -12.93
N ALA A 473 2.76 -8.50 -14.20
CA ALA A 473 2.82 -9.73 -14.99
C ALA A 473 3.79 -10.75 -14.40
N ALA A 474 3.33 -11.99 -14.26
CA ALA A 474 4.18 -13.08 -13.83
C ALA A 474 5.18 -13.44 -14.94
N TYR A 475 6.45 -13.54 -14.58
CA TYR A 475 7.49 -13.95 -15.51
C TYR A 475 7.24 -15.41 -15.94
N GLN A 476 7.36 -15.67 -17.25
CA GLN A 476 7.07 -16.95 -17.88
C GLN A 476 8.31 -17.67 -18.44
N GLY A 477 9.50 -17.06 -18.31
CA GLY A 477 10.77 -17.67 -18.72
C GLY A 477 11.30 -18.67 -17.69
N LEU A 478 12.40 -19.36 -18.05
CA LEU A 478 13.11 -20.34 -17.21
C LEU A 478 12.21 -21.49 -16.72
N ARG A 479 11.22 -21.90 -17.52
CA ARG A 479 10.27 -22.98 -17.18
C ARG A 479 10.89 -24.35 -17.27
N GLU A 480 11.95 -24.50 -18.05
CA GLU A 480 12.75 -25.72 -18.17
C GLU A 480 13.46 -26.09 -16.86
N PHE A 481 13.69 -25.10 -15.99
CA PHE A 481 14.26 -25.30 -14.67
C PHE A 481 13.14 -25.44 -13.65
N ALA A 482 12.85 -26.67 -13.26
CA ALA A 482 11.72 -27.03 -12.40
C ALA A 482 12.13 -28.03 -11.30
N ALA A 483 13.33 -27.87 -10.74
CA ALA A 483 13.76 -28.70 -9.63
C ALA A 483 12.82 -28.56 -8.41
N PRO A 484 12.53 -29.64 -7.67
CA PRO A 484 11.68 -29.57 -6.47
C PRO A 484 12.13 -28.51 -5.48
N ILE A 485 11.17 -27.91 -4.77
CA ILE A 485 11.49 -26.98 -3.69
C ILE A 485 11.90 -27.78 -2.45
N GLU A 486 13.16 -27.64 -2.06
CA GLU A 486 13.71 -28.19 -0.82
C GLU A 486 14.12 -27.04 0.11
N HIS A 487 13.89 -27.20 1.42
CA HIS A 487 14.14 -26.13 2.40
C HIS A 487 15.60 -25.68 2.37
N GLY A 488 15.81 -24.38 2.13
CA GLY A 488 17.14 -23.76 2.12
C GLY A 488 18.01 -24.17 0.92
N ARG A 489 17.44 -24.72 -0.16
CA ARG A 489 18.19 -25.12 -1.35
C ARG A 489 17.95 -24.20 -2.54
N ALA A 490 19.05 -23.71 -3.10
CA ALA A 490 19.10 -22.95 -4.34
C ALA A 490 19.02 -23.90 -5.56
N GLU A 491 18.79 -23.32 -6.73
CA GLU A 491 18.75 -24.04 -8.00
C GLU A 491 19.81 -23.49 -8.95
N LEU A 492 20.72 -24.35 -9.40
CA LEU A 492 21.67 -24.01 -10.45
C LEU A 492 20.92 -23.99 -11.79
N LEU A 493 20.88 -22.84 -12.45
CA LEU A 493 20.25 -22.68 -13.76
C LEU A 493 21.26 -22.91 -14.89
N TYR A 494 22.38 -22.22 -14.86
CA TYR A 494 23.43 -22.35 -15.86
C TYR A 494 24.80 -22.45 -15.19
N GLN A 495 25.63 -23.38 -15.66
CA GLN A 495 27.01 -23.51 -15.23
C GLN A 495 27.91 -22.68 -16.14
N GLY A 496 28.79 -21.91 -15.57
CA GLY A 496 29.87 -21.16 -16.23
C GLY A 496 31.15 -21.25 -15.42
N SER A 497 32.16 -20.49 -15.80
CA SER A 497 33.50 -20.56 -15.20
C SER A 497 34.00 -19.23 -14.64
N ASP A 498 33.46 -18.09 -15.08
CA ASP A 498 34.10 -16.81 -14.81
C ASP A 498 33.59 -16.18 -13.52
N ILE A 499 32.29 -15.99 -13.43
CA ILE A 499 31.59 -15.28 -12.34
C ILE A 499 30.31 -16.02 -12.03
N ALA A 500 29.94 -16.09 -10.75
CA ALA A 500 28.65 -16.61 -10.31
C ALA A 500 27.67 -15.47 -10.04
N LEU A 501 26.56 -15.43 -10.78
CA LEU A 501 25.40 -14.59 -10.50
C LEU A 501 24.44 -15.37 -9.58
N VAL A 502 24.18 -14.86 -8.38
CA VAL A 502 23.25 -15.46 -7.42
C VAL A 502 22.09 -14.50 -7.22
N ALA A 503 20.98 -14.74 -7.90
CA ALA A 503 19.84 -13.84 -7.93
C ALA A 503 18.63 -14.41 -7.16
N VAL A 504 17.80 -13.53 -6.64
CA VAL A 504 16.60 -13.92 -5.88
C VAL A 504 15.35 -13.25 -6.40
N GLY A 505 14.27 -14.02 -6.53
CA GLY A 505 12.95 -13.53 -6.93
C GLY A 505 12.93 -12.89 -8.31
N SER A 506 12.38 -11.69 -8.43
CA SER A 506 12.28 -10.93 -9.69
C SER A 506 13.62 -10.63 -10.36
N MET A 507 14.72 -10.63 -9.57
CA MET A 507 16.05 -10.32 -10.11
C MET A 507 16.68 -11.50 -10.86
N VAL A 508 16.10 -12.71 -10.79
CA VAL A 508 16.58 -13.86 -11.57
C VAL A 508 16.42 -13.61 -13.08
N SER A 509 15.30 -13.02 -13.51
CA SER A 509 15.13 -12.65 -14.93
C SER A 509 16.10 -11.56 -15.37
N THR A 510 16.45 -10.60 -14.50
CA THR A 510 17.49 -9.60 -14.77
C THR A 510 18.86 -10.25 -14.91
N ALA A 511 19.20 -11.20 -14.02
CA ALA A 511 20.44 -11.94 -14.06
C ALA A 511 20.56 -12.84 -15.32
N GLU A 512 19.45 -13.42 -15.78
CA GLU A 512 19.38 -14.16 -17.04
C GLU A 512 19.75 -13.25 -18.23
N HIS A 513 19.17 -12.06 -18.34
CA HIS A 513 19.52 -11.10 -19.39
C HIS A 513 21.00 -10.65 -19.32
N ILE A 514 21.55 -10.48 -18.09
CA ILE A 514 22.96 -10.19 -17.90
C ILE A 514 23.82 -11.33 -18.46
N ARG A 515 23.49 -12.58 -18.13
CA ARG A 515 24.18 -13.76 -18.61
C ARG A 515 24.14 -13.88 -20.14
N GLU A 516 22.96 -13.71 -20.74
CA GLU A 516 22.80 -13.75 -22.21
C GLU A 516 23.67 -12.70 -22.91
N LYS A 517 23.69 -11.48 -22.41
CA LYS A 517 24.57 -10.42 -22.93
C LYS A 517 26.05 -10.75 -22.73
N ALA A 518 26.42 -11.28 -21.55
CA ALA A 518 27.81 -11.66 -21.29
C ALA A 518 28.28 -12.81 -22.21
N VAL A 519 27.41 -13.78 -22.49
CA VAL A 519 27.70 -14.85 -23.47
C VAL A 519 27.96 -14.29 -24.87
N SER A 520 27.20 -13.28 -25.29
CA SER A 520 27.44 -12.60 -26.59
C SER A 520 28.80 -11.89 -26.66
N TYR A 521 29.43 -11.58 -25.53
CA TYR A 521 30.80 -11.05 -25.43
C TYR A 521 31.86 -12.13 -25.14
N GLY A 522 31.48 -13.43 -25.16
CA GLY A 522 32.39 -14.55 -24.97
C GLY A 522 32.63 -14.95 -23.51
N HIS A 523 31.84 -14.45 -22.56
CA HIS A 523 31.94 -14.79 -21.13
C HIS A 523 30.93 -15.87 -20.75
N GLN A 524 31.34 -16.81 -19.91
CA GLN A 524 30.47 -17.88 -19.40
C GLN A 524 30.16 -17.65 -17.94
N LEU A 525 28.98 -17.08 -17.64
CA LEU A 525 28.54 -16.82 -16.28
C LEU A 525 27.73 -18.00 -15.73
N THR A 526 28.05 -18.39 -14.50
CA THR A 526 27.16 -19.24 -13.71
C THR A 526 25.95 -18.44 -13.27
N LEU A 527 24.74 -19.03 -13.37
CA LEU A 527 23.51 -18.41 -12.87
C LEU A 527 22.83 -19.35 -11.87
N VAL A 528 22.60 -18.82 -10.67
CA VAL A 528 21.91 -19.51 -9.58
C VAL A 528 20.65 -18.74 -9.17
N ASN A 529 19.52 -19.44 -9.11
CA ASN A 529 18.30 -18.96 -8.46
C ASN A 529 18.38 -19.30 -6.96
N ALA A 530 18.56 -18.32 -6.13
CA ALA A 530 18.70 -18.51 -4.69
C ALA A 530 17.45 -19.09 -4.01
N ARG A 531 16.24 -18.84 -4.56
CA ARG A 531 14.94 -19.29 -4.01
C ARG A 531 14.65 -18.82 -2.59
N PHE A 532 15.61 -19.03 -1.68
CA PHE A 532 15.52 -18.70 -0.26
C PHE A 532 16.42 -17.51 0.07
N VAL A 533 15.82 -16.49 0.67
CA VAL A 533 16.54 -15.39 1.29
C VAL A 533 16.99 -15.79 2.69
N LYS A 534 16.21 -16.67 3.34
CA LYS A 534 16.51 -17.29 4.63
C LYS A 534 15.85 -18.68 4.73
N PRO A 535 16.64 -19.72 5.09
CA PRO A 535 18.10 -19.71 5.16
C PRO A 535 18.75 -19.58 3.79
N ILE A 536 19.95 -19.04 3.70
CA ILE A 536 20.78 -19.09 2.50
C ILE A 536 21.31 -20.52 2.29
N ASP A 537 21.54 -20.92 1.04
CA ASP A 537 22.12 -22.24 0.71
C ASP A 537 23.65 -22.20 0.80
N THR A 538 24.18 -22.53 1.97
CA THR A 538 25.62 -22.52 2.23
C THR A 538 26.37 -23.57 1.39
N ASP A 539 25.79 -24.74 1.16
CA ASP A 539 26.43 -25.78 0.32
C ASP A 539 26.56 -25.34 -1.14
N MET A 540 25.59 -24.54 -1.65
CA MET A 540 25.72 -23.92 -2.97
C MET A 540 26.80 -22.86 -2.97
N LEU A 541 26.86 -22.02 -1.93
CA LEU A 541 27.85 -20.94 -1.82
C LEU A 541 29.27 -21.51 -1.75
N ASP A 542 29.50 -22.58 -0.99
CA ASP A 542 30.79 -23.27 -0.91
C ASP A 542 31.23 -23.80 -2.29
N ARG A 543 30.33 -24.48 -3.02
CA ARG A 543 30.62 -24.96 -4.39
C ARG A 543 30.91 -23.81 -5.37
N LEU A 544 30.24 -22.67 -5.22
CA LEU A 544 30.53 -21.51 -6.05
C LEU A 544 31.89 -20.91 -5.69
N ALA A 545 32.24 -20.83 -4.42
CA ALA A 545 33.52 -20.31 -3.97
C ALA A 545 34.73 -21.17 -4.42
N GLU A 546 34.56 -22.49 -4.49
CA GLU A 546 35.60 -23.41 -5.03
C GLU A 546 35.87 -23.19 -6.52
N ASN A 547 34.91 -22.69 -7.29
CA ASN A 547 34.98 -22.65 -8.76
C ASN A 547 34.99 -21.21 -9.34
N HIS A 548 34.77 -20.19 -8.53
CA HIS A 548 34.67 -18.80 -8.99
C HIS A 548 35.44 -17.86 -8.06
N THR A 549 36.07 -16.87 -8.62
CA THR A 549 36.77 -15.80 -7.86
C THR A 549 35.84 -14.65 -7.46
N THR A 550 34.67 -14.59 -8.09
CA THR A 550 33.70 -13.51 -7.83
C THR A 550 32.27 -14.05 -7.82
N ILE A 551 31.53 -13.70 -6.78
CA ILE A 551 30.09 -13.93 -6.64
C ILE A 551 29.38 -12.59 -6.68
N VAL A 552 28.39 -12.45 -7.56
CA VAL A 552 27.55 -11.26 -7.68
C VAL A 552 26.14 -11.60 -7.20
N THR A 553 25.66 -10.97 -6.14
CA THR A 553 24.29 -11.17 -5.65
C THR A 553 23.35 -10.10 -6.19
N LEU A 554 22.12 -10.47 -6.56
CA LEU A 554 21.12 -9.58 -7.11
C LEU A 554 19.81 -9.70 -6.35
N GLU A 555 19.36 -8.58 -5.75
CA GLU A 555 18.10 -8.48 -5.03
C GLU A 555 17.41 -7.14 -5.21
N GLU A 556 16.08 -7.11 -5.12
CA GLU A 556 15.27 -5.89 -5.17
C GLU A 556 14.82 -5.52 -3.74
N ASN A 557 15.80 -5.20 -2.90
CA ASN A 557 15.68 -4.81 -1.50
C ASN A 557 16.83 -3.86 -1.13
N VAL A 558 16.71 -3.10 -0.05
CA VAL A 558 17.84 -2.32 0.48
C VAL A 558 18.94 -3.24 0.99
N LYS A 559 20.20 -2.77 0.98
CA LYS A 559 21.35 -3.61 1.35
C LYS A 559 21.27 -4.16 2.79
N GLN A 560 20.93 -3.31 3.76
CA GLN A 560 20.90 -3.68 5.18
C GLN A 560 19.84 -4.77 5.46
N GLY A 561 20.29 -5.91 5.98
CA GLY A 561 19.46 -7.06 6.28
C GLY A 561 18.92 -7.80 5.05
N GLY A 562 19.37 -7.44 3.84
CA GLY A 562 19.00 -8.11 2.60
C GLY A 562 19.68 -9.46 2.40
N PHE A 563 19.49 -10.05 1.22
CA PHE A 563 20.09 -11.32 0.82
C PHE A 563 21.60 -11.20 0.62
N GLY A 564 22.03 -10.19 -0.15
CA GLY A 564 23.43 -10.02 -0.52
C GLY A 564 24.36 -9.84 0.66
N ILE A 565 23.94 -9.09 1.70
CA ILE A 565 24.76 -8.91 2.91
C ILE A 565 24.95 -10.21 3.71
N GLN A 566 23.97 -11.11 3.70
CA GLN A 566 24.07 -12.43 4.35
C GLN A 566 25.06 -13.32 3.58
N VAL A 567 25.02 -13.31 2.25
CA VAL A 567 25.98 -14.01 1.38
C VAL A 567 27.38 -13.41 1.57
N GLU A 568 27.52 -12.09 1.56
CA GLU A 568 28.79 -11.38 1.76
C GLU A 568 29.42 -11.77 3.12
N ALA A 569 28.63 -11.81 4.19
CA ALA A 569 29.10 -12.21 5.52
C ALA A 569 29.56 -13.67 5.56
N TYR A 570 28.78 -14.58 4.98
CA TYR A 570 29.12 -16.01 4.93
C TYR A 570 30.42 -16.27 4.14
N ILE A 571 30.52 -15.70 2.93
CA ILE A 571 31.71 -15.85 2.07
C ILE A 571 32.94 -15.22 2.73
N HIS A 572 32.81 -14.05 3.33
CA HIS A 572 33.94 -13.42 4.05
C HIS A 572 34.46 -14.28 5.22
N GLU A 573 33.57 -15.00 5.91
CA GLU A 573 33.94 -15.86 7.05
C GLU A 573 34.59 -17.19 6.59
N HIS A 574 34.11 -17.80 5.48
CA HIS A 574 34.50 -19.16 5.07
C HIS A 574 35.43 -19.18 3.85
N HIS A 575 35.34 -18.20 2.95
CA HIS A 575 36.06 -18.11 1.67
C HIS A 575 36.56 -16.68 1.42
N PRO A 576 37.42 -16.12 2.28
CA PRO A 576 37.83 -14.70 2.24
C PRO A 576 38.57 -14.30 0.94
N GLU A 577 39.04 -15.26 0.14
CA GLU A 577 39.67 -15.05 -1.16
C GLU A 577 38.66 -14.71 -2.27
N VAL A 578 37.37 -15.02 -2.07
CA VAL A 578 36.32 -14.81 -3.08
C VAL A 578 35.72 -13.40 -2.92
N LYS A 579 35.73 -12.63 -3.99
CA LYS A 579 35.12 -11.31 -4.02
C LYS A 579 33.60 -11.43 -4.08
N VAL A 580 32.87 -10.70 -3.22
CA VAL A 580 31.42 -10.55 -3.31
C VAL A 580 31.06 -9.15 -3.76
N VAL A 581 30.20 -9.05 -4.80
CA VAL A 581 29.61 -7.80 -5.27
C VAL A 581 28.12 -7.84 -5.05
N THR A 582 27.56 -6.91 -4.28
CA THR A 582 26.14 -6.87 -3.97
C THR A 582 25.42 -5.84 -4.85
N ILE A 583 24.42 -6.29 -5.60
CA ILE A 583 23.49 -5.44 -6.37
C ILE A 583 22.19 -5.34 -5.58
N THR A 584 21.96 -4.16 -5.01
CA THR A 584 20.87 -3.88 -4.08
C THR A 584 20.31 -2.49 -4.35
N LEU A 585 19.15 -2.18 -3.78
CA LEU A 585 18.67 -0.80 -3.73
C LEU A 585 19.51 0.03 -2.76
N PRO A 586 19.73 1.32 -3.06
CA PRO A 586 20.46 2.22 -2.16
C PRO A 586 19.65 2.51 -0.88
N ASP A 587 20.35 2.97 0.16
CA ASP A 587 19.75 3.40 1.45
C ASP A 587 19.04 4.75 1.30
N LYS A 588 17.91 4.74 0.58
CA LYS A 588 17.02 5.89 0.38
C LYS A 588 15.59 5.46 0.09
N TYR A 589 14.63 6.33 0.36
CA TYR A 589 13.27 6.16 -0.13
C TYR A 589 13.22 6.36 -1.64
N VAL A 590 12.54 5.45 -2.34
CA VAL A 590 12.43 5.47 -3.79
C VAL A 590 11.12 6.16 -4.19
N GLU A 591 11.23 7.24 -4.95
CA GLU A 591 10.10 8.01 -5.44
C GLU A 591 9.17 7.21 -6.36
N HIS A 592 8.04 7.82 -6.72
CA HIS A 592 7.08 7.24 -7.65
C HIS A 592 7.57 7.33 -9.11
N GLY A 593 7.10 6.41 -9.94
CA GLY A 593 7.43 6.39 -11.37
C GLY A 593 7.15 5.02 -12.01
N ASP A 594 7.44 4.91 -13.30
CA ASP A 594 7.45 3.62 -14.00
C ASP A 594 8.58 2.73 -13.46
N VAL A 595 8.29 1.45 -13.19
CA VAL A 595 9.26 0.52 -12.56
C VAL A 595 10.52 0.34 -13.42
N THR A 596 10.40 0.33 -14.76
CA THR A 596 11.55 0.19 -15.67
C THR A 596 12.47 1.40 -15.54
N LYS A 597 11.88 2.60 -15.53
CA LYS A 597 12.64 3.85 -15.34
C LYS A 597 13.29 3.91 -13.95
N LEU A 598 12.57 3.47 -12.92
CA LEU A 598 13.11 3.43 -11.55
C LEU A 598 14.29 2.46 -11.43
N ARG A 599 14.20 1.26 -12.04
CA ARG A 599 15.32 0.30 -12.05
C ARG A 599 16.56 0.87 -12.74
N ALA A 600 16.41 1.51 -13.90
CA ALA A 600 17.50 2.18 -14.60
C ALA A 600 18.12 3.32 -13.76
N TYR A 601 17.28 4.18 -13.18
CA TYR A 601 17.74 5.26 -12.28
C TYR A 601 18.48 4.75 -11.04
N LEU A 602 18.09 3.60 -10.52
CA LEU A 602 18.69 2.98 -9.33
C LEU A 602 19.89 2.08 -9.67
N GLY A 603 20.17 1.87 -10.94
CA GLY A 603 21.29 1.05 -11.41
C GLY A 603 21.11 -0.45 -11.17
N ILE A 604 19.84 -0.94 -11.15
CA ILE A 604 19.51 -2.36 -10.94
C ILE A 604 18.82 -3.02 -12.15
N ASP A 605 18.79 -2.35 -13.29
CA ASP A 605 18.49 -2.97 -14.58
C ASP A 605 19.72 -3.67 -15.16
N SER A 606 19.52 -4.54 -16.16
CA SER A 606 20.59 -5.37 -16.72
C SER A 606 21.74 -4.55 -17.32
N ASP A 607 21.43 -3.43 -17.99
CA ASP A 607 22.46 -2.62 -18.66
C ASP A 607 23.32 -1.87 -17.66
N SER A 608 22.70 -1.23 -16.69
CA SER A 608 23.37 -0.53 -15.59
C SER A 608 24.26 -1.47 -14.76
N ILE A 609 23.78 -2.69 -14.49
CA ILE A 609 24.55 -3.70 -13.75
C ILE A 609 25.77 -4.15 -14.56
N ILE A 610 25.63 -4.45 -15.85
CA ILE A 610 26.75 -4.84 -16.72
C ILE A 610 27.81 -3.73 -16.74
N GLU A 611 27.40 -2.49 -16.92
CA GLU A 611 28.30 -1.35 -16.94
C GLU A 611 29.04 -1.20 -15.61
N ARG A 612 28.34 -1.31 -14.49
CA ARG A 612 28.94 -1.30 -13.14
C ARG A 612 29.96 -2.43 -12.98
N LEU A 613 29.63 -3.66 -13.38
CA LEU A 613 30.54 -4.80 -13.27
C LEU A 613 31.79 -4.65 -14.16
N ARG A 614 31.68 -3.98 -15.31
CA ARG A 614 32.83 -3.61 -16.15
C ARG A 614 33.72 -2.56 -15.48
N GLN A 615 33.14 -1.51 -14.93
CA GLN A 615 33.88 -0.45 -14.23
C GLN A 615 34.59 -0.99 -12.97
N GLU A 616 34.01 -1.96 -12.30
CA GLU A 616 34.63 -2.65 -11.14
C GLU A 616 35.66 -3.74 -11.56
N GLY A 617 35.89 -3.93 -12.86
CA GLY A 617 36.81 -4.94 -13.38
C GLY A 617 36.37 -6.39 -13.15
N VAL A 618 35.06 -6.60 -12.91
CA VAL A 618 34.48 -7.93 -12.69
C VAL A 618 34.20 -8.62 -14.01
N ILE A 619 33.62 -7.92 -14.98
CA ILE A 619 33.47 -8.40 -16.36
C ILE A 619 34.49 -7.63 -17.22
N PRO A 620 35.37 -8.32 -17.96
CA PRO A 620 36.31 -7.65 -18.85
C PRO A 620 35.58 -6.82 -19.91
N ALA A 621 36.22 -5.75 -20.37
CA ALA A 621 35.74 -4.99 -21.52
C ALA A 621 35.79 -5.91 -22.76
N GLY A 622 34.62 -6.40 -23.19
CA GLY A 622 34.55 -7.24 -24.39
C GLY A 622 34.91 -6.47 -25.65
N ASP A 623 35.77 -7.02 -26.49
CA ASP A 623 35.99 -6.50 -27.82
C ASP A 623 34.86 -7.02 -28.73
N PRO A 624 33.99 -6.13 -29.27
CA PRO A 624 32.89 -6.54 -30.15
C PRO A 624 33.38 -7.27 -31.44
N ALA A 625 34.64 -7.09 -31.80
CA ALA A 625 35.24 -7.73 -32.97
C ALA A 625 35.42 -9.25 -32.86
N ASN A 626 35.41 -9.81 -31.64
CA ASN A 626 35.53 -11.26 -31.40
C ASN A 626 34.20 -12.05 -31.40
N ALA A 627 33.07 -11.35 -31.51
CA ALA A 627 31.75 -11.99 -31.52
C ALA A 627 31.44 -12.64 -32.90
N ASP A 628 31.95 -12.09 -33.99
CA ASP A 628 31.65 -12.59 -35.33
C ASP A 628 32.51 -13.81 -35.73
N GLU A 629 33.76 -13.89 -35.28
CA GLU A 629 34.64 -15.02 -35.63
C GLU A 629 34.22 -16.36 -34.98
N ARG A 630 33.62 -16.36 -33.78
CA ARG A 630 33.19 -17.59 -33.09
C ARG A 630 31.84 -18.15 -33.53
N ASN A 631 30.98 -17.31 -34.13
CA ASN A 631 29.74 -17.77 -34.74
C ASN A 631 30.00 -18.47 -36.09
N GLU A 632 31.09 -18.17 -36.79
CA GLU A 632 31.50 -18.88 -38.01
C GLU A 632 32.10 -20.26 -37.68
N GLU A 633 32.88 -20.43 -36.60
CA GLU A 633 33.41 -21.74 -36.19
C GLU A 633 32.33 -22.72 -35.67
N SER A 634 31.27 -22.22 -35.03
CA SER A 634 30.16 -23.10 -34.56
C SER A 634 29.23 -23.55 -35.69
N SER A 635 29.19 -22.85 -36.81
CA SER A 635 28.41 -23.22 -37.99
C SER A 635 29.16 -24.12 -38.97
N ALA A 636 30.48 -24.25 -38.85
CA ALA A 636 31.31 -25.08 -39.71
C ALA A 636 31.43 -26.55 -39.23
N GLY A 637 30.91 -26.88 -38.06
CA GLY A 637 31.01 -28.24 -37.47
C GLY A 637 29.81 -29.18 -37.67
N ALA A 638 28.80 -28.80 -38.43
CA ALA A 638 27.63 -29.66 -38.71
C ALA A 638 27.71 -30.23 -40.14
N GLU A 639 28.47 -31.30 -40.35
CA GLU A 639 28.33 -32.12 -41.55
C GLU A 639 26.96 -32.81 -41.59
N PRO A 640 26.28 -32.86 -42.74
CA PRO A 640 24.98 -33.55 -42.85
C PRO A 640 25.22 -35.06 -42.81
N ALA A 641 24.55 -35.75 -41.90
CA ALA A 641 24.49 -37.21 -41.87
C ALA A 641 23.86 -37.72 -43.16
N ASP A 642 24.63 -38.56 -43.88
CA ASP A 642 24.29 -39.22 -45.14
C ASP A 642 23.06 -40.13 -44.96
N GLU A 643 21.99 -39.83 -45.69
CA GLU A 643 20.86 -40.72 -45.92
C GLU A 643 21.23 -41.78 -46.96
N THR A 644 21.71 -42.96 -46.50
CA THR A 644 21.60 -44.19 -47.31
C THR A 644 21.76 -45.44 -46.41
N LYS A 645 20.66 -46.00 -45.93
CA LYS A 645 20.17 -47.38 -46.09
C LYS A 645 19.00 -47.68 -45.18
#